data_f7fde57a1cfc16d3be1f249e7adae5bf
#
_entry.id   f7fde57a1cfc16d3be1f249e7adae5bf
#
_cell.length_a   1.000
_cell.length_b   1.000
_cell.length_c   1.000
_cell.angle_alpha   90.00
_cell.angle_beta   90.00
_cell.angle_gamma   90.00
#
_symmetry.space_group_name_H-M   'P 1'
#
loop_
_entity.id
_entity.type
_entity.pdbx_description
1 polymer ?
#
loop_
_entity_poly.entity_id
_entity_poly.type
_entity_poly.pdbx_seq_one_letter_code
_entity_poly.pdbx_strand_id
1 'polypeptide(L)'
;MSRLQLLVQLVTGVLSPVQACTMIAVGRNATVDGSTLVAHTDDAGFGAADLRMVRVPAQDFDEAAVRHVYNFQPGYPRLVTTERGPEYAPKNENEQLMTPLGQIPQVSHTYGYFDQDYGFMNEVQLSIGESTSGAKTAGWPTDAGPHGYNMFGVGELTKVALERCDSARCAIKTMGDLAVQYGFYSEDSGNPLNPEYVSAAETLGLTDRYGEVWVFHVLTGPQNASAVWAAQRVLDTHVVVVANGFVIREMDLDDPEHFLASDNVHSFATEMGWWKPEEDEFDFTAVYGSLTPDPVRALYMGRRMWRVFDLVAPSLQLDPRLGHYPEYSTYPFSVKPDRRLDVADVTGLLRDYFQDTPYDLSKGLAAGPFGMPMRWGGDEKGVVGGWERPISMYRTVYSFVLQARAHLPDAIGGVAWYGQSSPHASVYVPFSCAQREVPSAYVLGKESEFTPGSAWWAFSFVNNWSMIRFDAISKDVRAHIADLQNWCFTERKAMEHHVTTHADSLTASEVRMYLQERSNRLASKVVDNWWAFAWKLVGKFTDGYITTGEAPGEMEMPGYPAWWLKLTVFSKCPGNTLELPHVQALKKQRELFDSRQDASVSVVLQQPAEAPSSTVSITQIAIGAVIGTFVGAFATWFVAVRKGRSAYRPIG
;
A
#
# COMPACT_ATOMS: atom_id res chain seq x y z
N MET A 1 -13.09 -25.51 4.80
CA MET A 1 -11.82 -25.62 4.03
C MET A 1 -11.35 -27.07 3.98
N SER A 2 -11.07 -27.59 2.78
CA SER A 2 -10.59 -28.97 2.64
C SER A 2 -9.14 -29.08 3.16
N ARG A 3 -8.76 -30.24 3.72
CA ARG A 3 -7.37 -30.52 4.15
C ARG A 3 -6.33 -30.27 3.05
N LEU A 4 -6.74 -30.23 1.80
CA LEU A 4 -5.88 -29.95 0.64
C LEU A 4 -5.55 -28.46 0.51
N GLN A 5 -6.46 -27.56 0.89
CA GLN A 5 -6.20 -26.11 0.90
C GLN A 5 -5.24 -25.70 2.03
N LEU A 6 -5.32 -26.37 3.18
CA LEU A 6 -4.38 -26.16 4.28
C LEU A 6 -2.96 -26.67 3.96
N LEU A 7 -2.82 -27.76 3.18
CA LEU A 7 -1.51 -28.28 2.76
C LEU A 7 -0.84 -27.44 1.68
N VAL A 8 -1.59 -26.75 0.84
CA VAL A 8 -1.04 -25.84 -0.19
C VAL A 8 -0.50 -24.56 0.44
N GLN A 9 -1.12 -24.06 1.52
CA GLN A 9 -0.58 -22.93 2.28
C GLN A 9 0.68 -23.25 3.10
N LEU A 10 0.91 -24.52 3.44
CA LEU A 10 2.08 -24.97 4.21
C LEU A 10 3.34 -25.23 3.36
N VAL A 11 3.24 -25.23 2.04
CA VAL A 11 4.36 -25.59 1.13
C VAL A 11 4.83 -24.40 0.27
N THR A 12 4.03 -23.38 0.13
CA THR A 12 4.45 -22.11 -0.47
C THR A 12 4.63 -21.12 0.66
N GLY A 13 5.87 -20.86 1.06
CA GLY A 13 6.23 -19.62 1.76
C GLY A 13 5.99 -18.44 0.81
N VAL A 14 4.75 -18.18 0.48
CA VAL A 14 4.34 -16.94 -0.16
C VAL A 14 4.47 -15.91 0.95
N LEU A 15 5.53 -15.11 0.88
CA LEU A 15 5.58 -13.84 1.59
C LEU A 15 4.26 -13.15 1.29
N SER A 16 3.39 -13.01 2.28
CA SER A 16 2.20 -12.19 2.15
C SER A 16 2.65 -10.83 1.64
N PRO A 17 2.05 -10.30 0.57
CA PRO A 17 2.42 -9.00 0.07
C PRO A 17 2.16 -8.00 1.19
N VAL A 18 3.24 -7.45 1.74
CA VAL A 18 3.18 -6.44 2.81
C VAL A 18 2.25 -5.32 2.35
N GLN A 19 1.11 -5.18 2.98
CA GLN A 19 0.28 -3.99 2.85
C GLN A 19 1.13 -2.82 3.31
N ALA A 20 1.18 -1.77 2.55
CA ALA A 20 2.13 -0.73 2.86
C ALA A 20 1.72 0.58 2.20
N CYS A 21 1.28 1.52 2.98
CA CYS A 21 0.69 2.78 2.62
C CYS A 21 1.67 3.96 2.73
N THR A 22 1.31 5.11 2.23
CA THR A 22 2.01 6.38 2.51
C THR A 22 1.01 7.37 3.05
N MET A 23 1.26 7.93 4.22
CA MET A 23 0.44 8.98 4.82
C MET A 23 1.22 10.30 4.85
N ILE A 24 0.58 11.40 4.44
CA ILE A 24 1.13 12.76 4.50
C ILE A 24 0.09 13.64 5.18
N ALA A 25 0.51 14.46 6.17
CA ALA A 25 -0.41 15.42 6.77
C ALA A 25 0.19 16.84 6.84
N VAL A 26 -0.67 17.84 6.71
CA VAL A 26 -0.27 19.26 6.54
C VAL A 26 -1.06 20.13 7.51
N GLY A 27 -0.34 20.89 8.32
CA GLY A 27 -0.91 21.84 9.28
C GLY A 27 -1.56 23.05 8.61
N ARG A 28 -2.56 23.65 9.25
CA ARG A 28 -3.40 24.73 8.70
C ARG A 28 -2.63 25.98 8.24
N ASN A 29 -1.52 26.31 8.89
CA ASN A 29 -0.69 27.45 8.52
C ASN A 29 0.36 27.11 7.44
N ALA A 30 0.50 25.82 7.12
CA ALA A 30 1.30 25.33 6.00
C ALA A 30 0.49 25.23 4.70
N THR A 31 -0.82 25.49 4.73
CA THR A 31 -1.70 25.50 3.55
C THR A 31 -2.06 26.92 3.09
N VAL A 32 -2.42 27.06 1.80
CA VAL A 32 -2.77 28.37 1.19
C VAL A 32 -4.11 28.92 1.69
N ASP A 33 -5.05 28.04 2.00
CA ASP A 33 -6.43 28.37 2.35
C ASP A 33 -6.76 28.18 3.84
N GLY A 34 -5.77 27.83 4.66
CA GLY A 34 -5.94 27.61 6.09
C GLY A 34 -6.62 26.26 6.42
N SER A 35 -6.75 25.36 5.46
CA SER A 35 -7.20 24.00 5.69
C SER A 35 -6.12 23.15 6.36
N THR A 36 -6.52 22.09 7.03
CA THR A 36 -5.64 20.96 7.33
C THR A 36 -5.86 19.88 6.29
N LEU A 37 -4.78 19.15 5.93
CA LEU A 37 -4.84 18.07 4.94
C LEU A 37 -4.28 16.79 5.54
N VAL A 38 -4.94 15.66 5.25
CA VAL A 38 -4.36 14.33 5.40
C VAL A 38 -4.52 13.56 4.11
N ALA A 39 -3.42 12.99 3.61
CA ALA A 39 -3.38 12.21 2.39
C ALA A 39 -2.92 10.78 2.69
N HIS A 40 -3.40 9.85 1.89
CA HIS A 40 -3.12 8.43 2.04
C HIS A 40 -3.10 7.73 0.68
N THR A 41 -2.23 6.73 0.55
CA THR A 41 -2.28 5.72 -0.52
C THR A 41 -2.54 4.36 0.10
N ASP A 42 -3.56 3.66 -0.32
CA ASP A 42 -3.76 2.25 0.04
C ASP A 42 -3.10 1.36 -1.02
N ASP A 43 -2.00 0.74 -0.64
CA ASP A 43 -1.24 -0.11 -1.56
C ASP A 43 -1.50 -1.60 -1.31
N ALA A 44 -2.73 -1.93 -0.98
CA ALA A 44 -3.18 -3.27 -0.65
C ALA A 44 -3.02 -4.27 -1.79
N GLY A 45 -3.53 -4.02 -2.97
CA GLY A 45 -3.41 -4.87 -4.17
C GLY A 45 -3.51 -6.40 -3.95
N PHE A 46 -3.34 -7.20 -4.97
CA PHE A 46 -3.33 -8.69 -4.92
C PHE A 46 -4.68 -9.36 -4.56
N GLY A 47 -5.79 -8.67 -4.82
CA GLY A 47 -7.11 -9.14 -4.44
C GLY A 47 -7.40 -9.04 -2.93
N ALA A 48 -6.57 -8.28 -2.21
CA ALA A 48 -6.71 -8.05 -0.77
C ALA A 48 -7.56 -6.82 -0.45
N ALA A 49 -8.09 -6.10 -1.45
CA ALA A 49 -8.89 -4.90 -1.25
C ALA A 49 -10.33 -5.05 -1.73
N ASP A 50 -11.23 -4.40 -1.04
CA ASP A 50 -12.60 -4.15 -1.50
C ASP A 50 -12.63 -2.81 -2.25
N LEU A 51 -12.89 -2.83 -3.54
CA LEU A 51 -12.80 -1.64 -4.41
C LEU A 51 -13.91 -0.59 -4.18
N ARG A 52 -14.86 -0.87 -3.28
CA ARG A 52 -16.01 0.01 -3.03
C ARG A 52 -15.69 1.14 -2.08
N MET A 53 -15.96 2.36 -2.47
CA MET A 53 -16.11 3.47 -1.54
C MET A 53 -17.53 3.45 -0.97
N VAL A 54 -17.68 3.17 0.32
CA VAL A 54 -18.97 3.02 0.98
C VAL A 54 -19.31 4.27 1.78
N ARG A 55 -20.57 4.66 1.77
CA ARG A 55 -21.09 5.70 2.68
C ARG A 55 -21.89 5.03 3.78
N VAL A 56 -21.38 5.05 5.00
CA VAL A 56 -22.11 4.61 6.19
C VAL A 56 -22.97 5.78 6.68
N PRO A 57 -24.30 5.59 6.84
CA PRO A 57 -25.18 6.68 7.27
C PRO A 57 -25.03 6.99 8.77
N ALA A 58 -25.35 8.24 9.14
CA ALA A 58 -25.57 8.59 10.54
C ALA A 58 -26.80 7.84 11.09
N GLN A 59 -26.74 7.43 12.35
CA GLN A 59 -27.80 6.65 12.99
C GLN A 59 -27.99 7.06 14.45
N ASP A 60 -29.23 6.93 14.93
CA ASP A 60 -29.61 7.10 16.33
C ASP A 60 -29.89 5.72 16.94
N PHE A 61 -29.50 5.53 18.20
CA PHE A 61 -29.57 4.26 18.90
C PHE A 61 -30.19 4.40 20.28
N ASP A 62 -30.86 3.35 20.73
CA ASP A 62 -31.38 3.24 22.10
C ASP A 62 -30.22 3.03 23.10
N GLU A 63 -30.47 3.37 24.39
CA GLU A 63 -29.46 3.31 25.47
C GLU A 63 -28.83 1.92 25.67
N ALA A 64 -29.57 0.84 25.37
CA ALA A 64 -29.08 -0.54 25.48
C ALA A 64 -28.45 -1.09 24.22
N ALA A 65 -28.27 -0.29 23.16
CA ALA A 65 -27.71 -0.74 21.89
C ALA A 65 -26.27 -1.15 22.05
N VAL A 66 -25.85 -2.11 21.25
CA VAL A 66 -24.47 -2.57 21.15
C VAL A 66 -23.95 -2.36 19.74
N ARG A 67 -22.64 -2.16 19.63
CA ARG A 67 -21.93 -2.12 18.37
C ARG A 67 -21.06 -3.35 18.24
N HIS A 68 -21.34 -4.16 17.23
CA HIS A 68 -20.50 -5.31 16.91
C HIS A 68 -19.17 -4.89 16.26
N VAL A 69 -18.12 -5.64 16.57
CA VAL A 69 -16.77 -5.46 16.05
C VAL A 69 -16.45 -6.67 15.17
N TYR A 70 -16.02 -6.43 13.95
CA TYR A 70 -15.80 -7.47 12.95
C TYR A 70 -14.32 -7.60 12.58
N ASN A 71 -13.92 -8.83 12.22
CA ASN A 71 -12.66 -9.04 11.55
C ASN A 71 -12.81 -8.74 10.05
N PHE A 72 -11.87 -8.00 9.49
CA PHE A 72 -11.85 -7.77 8.06
C PHE A 72 -11.47 -9.03 7.31
N GLN A 73 -12.20 -9.28 6.22
CA GLN A 73 -11.79 -10.31 5.26
C GLN A 73 -11.04 -9.65 4.12
N PRO A 74 -9.88 -10.19 3.69
CA PRO A 74 -9.22 -9.69 2.49
C PRO A 74 -10.10 -9.90 1.25
N GLY A 75 -10.11 -8.92 0.35
CA GLY A 75 -10.87 -8.95 -0.89
C GLY A 75 -12.34 -8.57 -0.72
N TYR A 76 -13.13 -8.86 -1.75
CA TYR A 76 -14.56 -8.55 -1.80
C TYR A 76 -15.43 -9.77 -1.46
N PRO A 77 -16.48 -9.62 -0.63
CA PRO A 77 -16.76 -8.46 0.23
C PRO A 77 -15.95 -8.51 1.52
N ARG A 78 -15.33 -7.40 1.93
CA ARG A 78 -14.56 -7.31 3.18
C ARG A 78 -15.42 -7.41 4.43
N LEU A 79 -16.68 -7.01 4.34
CA LEU A 79 -17.66 -7.06 5.43
C LEU A 79 -19.06 -7.35 4.86
N VAL A 80 -19.79 -8.27 5.51
CA VAL A 80 -21.20 -8.54 5.24
C VAL A 80 -21.97 -8.44 6.53
N THR A 81 -22.78 -7.38 6.67
CA THR A 81 -23.61 -7.10 7.85
C THR A 81 -24.81 -6.23 7.48
N THR A 82 -25.89 -6.30 8.22
CA THR A 82 -27.06 -5.43 8.06
C THR A 82 -27.03 -4.19 8.95
N GLU A 83 -26.01 -4.06 9.80
CA GLU A 83 -25.99 -3.07 10.89
C GLU A 83 -25.37 -1.72 10.48
N ARG A 84 -24.55 -1.69 9.42
CA ARG A 84 -23.76 -0.50 9.07
C ARG A 84 -24.23 0.25 7.84
N GLY A 85 -25.20 -0.26 7.15
CA GLY A 85 -25.78 0.38 5.98
C GLY A 85 -25.99 -0.57 4.81
N PRO A 86 -26.69 -0.11 3.77
CA PRO A 86 -27.17 -0.97 2.67
C PRO A 86 -26.05 -1.57 1.82
N GLU A 87 -24.88 -0.91 1.77
CA GLU A 87 -23.77 -1.39 0.96
C GLU A 87 -23.05 -2.60 1.57
N TYR A 88 -23.23 -2.85 2.87
CA TYR A 88 -22.72 -4.03 3.55
C TYR A 88 -23.73 -5.17 3.67
N ALA A 89 -25.00 -4.92 3.35
CA ALA A 89 -26.01 -5.98 3.33
C ALA A 89 -25.69 -7.02 2.25
N PRO A 90 -26.01 -8.32 2.50
CA PRO A 90 -25.82 -9.37 1.49
C PRO A 90 -26.46 -8.99 0.15
N LYS A 91 -25.71 -9.09 -0.94
CA LYS A 91 -26.18 -8.79 -2.30
C LYS A 91 -26.69 -10.02 -3.05
N ASN A 92 -26.36 -11.20 -2.57
CA ASN A 92 -26.76 -12.48 -3.14
C ASN A 92 -26.74 -13.60 -2.08
N GLU A 93 -27.23 -14.77 -2.40
CA GLU A 93 -27.34 -15.92 -1.50
C GLU A 93 -26.00 -16.52 -1.04
N ASN A 94 -24.91 -16.19 -1.71
CA ASN A 94 -23.57 -16.67 -1.34
C ASN A 94 -22.89 -15.77 -0.30
N GLU A 95 -23.39 -14.56 -0.11
CA GLU A 95 -22.86 -13.63 0.88
C GLU A 95 -23.52 -13.87 2.25
N GLN A 96 -22.80 -14.57 3.13
CA GLN A 96 -23.27 -14.88 4.47
C GLN A 96 -22.92 -13.74 5.44
N LEU A 97 -23.85 -13.44 6.39
CA LEU A 97 -23.57 -12.50 7.47
C LEU A 97 -22.35 -12.96 8.26
N MET A 98 -21.42 -12.05 8.48
CA MET A 98 -20.21 -12.32 9.25
C MET A 98 -20.52 -12.40 10.75
N THR A 99 -19.79 -13.27 11.44
CA THR A 99 -19.81 -13.37 12.89
C THR A 99 -18.90 -12.29 13.47
N PRO A 100 -19.38 -11.45 14.41
CA PRO A 100 -18.52 -10.45 15.05
C PRO A 100 -17.49 -11.11 15.97
N LEU A 101 -16.34 -10.47 16.13
CA LEU A 101 -15.31 -10.84 17.12
C LEU A 101 -15.77 -10.55 18.55
N GLY A 102 -16.64 -9.57 18.71
CA GLY A 102 -17.21 -9.13 19.98
C GLY A 102 -18.10 -7.91 19.81
N GLN A 103 -18.40 -7.26 20.92
CA GLN A 103 -19.25 -6.06 20.93
C GLN A 103 -18.80 -5.06 22.00
N ILE A 104 -19.12 -3.79 21.77
CA ILE A 104 -18.96 -2.70 22.73
C ILE A 104 -20.28 -1.96 22.91
N PRO A 105 -20.49 -1.18 23.99
CA PRO A 105 -21.65 -0.30 24.12
C PRO A 105 -21.72 0.67 22.93
N GLN A 106 -22.93 0.86 22.39
CA GLN A 106 -23.16 1.85 21.35
C GLN A 106 -23.42 3.24 21.96
N VAL A 107 -23.07 4.30 21.23
CA VAL A 107 -23.44 5.67 21.59
C VAL A 107 -24.83 5.99 21.05
N SER A 108 -25.52 6.99 21.64
CA SER A 108 -26.87 7.37 21.25
C SER A 108 -27.00 7.90 19.82
N HIS A 109 -25.91 8.46 19.27
CA HIS A 109 -25.84 8.97 17.91
C HIS A 109 -24.48 8.68 17.29
N THR A 110 -24.47 8.23 16.03
CA THR A 110 -23.23 8.06 15.23
C THR A 110 -23.25 8.99 14.05
N TYR A 111 -22.09 9.62 13.76
CA TYR A 111 -21.91 10.40 12.54
C TYR A 111 -21.86 9.50 11.31
N GLY A 112 -22.36 9.99 10.18
CA GLY A 112 -22.18 9.34 8.91
C GLY A 112 -20.75 9.56 8.38
N TYR A 113 -20.16 8.52 7.77
CA TYR A 113 -18.77 8.59 7.29
C TYR A 113 -18.54 7.85 5.97
N PHE A 114 -17.45 8.18 5.31
CA PHE A 114 -16.94 7.40 4.19
C PHE A 114 -16.06 6.27 4.69
N ASP A 115 -16.24 5.11 4.12
CA ASP A 115 -15.55 3.86 4.45
C ASP A 115 -14.97 3.19 3.20
N GLN A 116 -13.78 2.63 3.39
CA GLN A 116 -13.09 1.75 2.48
C GLN A 116 -12.48 0.60 3.29
N ASP A 117 -11.26 0.17 3.06
CA ASP A 117 -10.58 -0.74 3.98
C ASP A 117 -10.47 -0.10 5.36
N TYR A 118 -10.18 1.19 5.41
CA TYR A 118 -10.26 2.04 6.61
C TYR A 118 -11.35 3.09 6.47
N GLY A 119 -11.99 3.46 7.59
CA GLY A 119 -12.83 4.66 7.62
C GLY A 119 -11.98 5.92 7.45
N PHE A 120 -12.39 6.86 6.60
CA PHE A 120 -11.50 7.96 6.29
C PHE A 120 -12.04 9.38 6.55
N MET A 121 -13.34 9.66 6.45
CA MET A 121 -13.87 11.00 6.75
C MET A 121 -15.33 10.95 7.17
N ASN A 122 -15.67 11.62 8.28
CA ASN A 122 -17.05 11.77 8.70
C ASN A 122 -17.67 13.12 8.31
N GLU A 123 -18.98 13.24 8.50
CA GLU A 123 -19.76 14.40 8.09
C GLU A 123 -19.46 15.69 8.87
N VAL A 124 -18.69 15.62 9.95
CA VAL A 124 -18.22 16.76 10.75
C VAL A 124 -16.71 17.01 10.60
N GLN A 125 -16.13 16.64 9.44
CA GLN A 125 -14.77 16.92 9.00
C GLN A 125 -13.65 16.16 9.75
N LEU A 126 -13.95 15.25 10.67
CA LEU A 126 -12.91 14.38 11.21
C LEU A 126 -12.39 13.48 10.07
N SER A 127 -11.08 13.48 9.86
CA SER A 127 -10.42 12.80 8.75
C SER A 127 -9.28 11.94 9.25
N ILE A 128 -9.10 10.75 8.68
CA ILE A 128 -8.09 9.77 9.08
C ILE A 128 -7.42 9.18 7.83
N GLY A 129 -6.09 9.15 7.82
CA GLY A 129 -5.27 8.45 6.83
C GLY A 129 -4.36 7.45 7.53
N GLU A 130 -4.18 6.29 6.95
CA GLU A 130 -3.47 5.15 7.55
C GLU A 130 -2.06 4.97 6.95
N SER A 131 -1.16 4.31 7.68
CA SER A 131 0.10 3.75 7.20
C SER A 131 0.54 2.60 8.11
N THR A 132 0.41 1.36 7.64
CA THR A 132 0.84 0.15 8.34
C THR A 132 2.30 0.25 8.79
N SER A 133 2.59 -0.11 10.02
CA SER A 133 3.90 0.06 10.64
C SER A 133 4.42 -1.24 11.23
N GLY A 134 5.74 -1.33 11.43
CA GLY A 134 6.36 -2.46 12.10
C GLY A 134 6.57 -2.21 13.60
N ALA A 135 6.36 -3.23 14.43
CA ALA A 135 6.60 -3.19 15.87
C ALA A 135 7.31 -4.43 16.38
N LYS A 136 7.78 -4.37 17.64
CA LYS A 136 8.40 -5.51 18.34
C LYS A 136 7.37 -6.53 18.88
N THR A 137 6.09 -6.18 18.87
CA THR A 137 4.99 -7.05 19.29
C THR A 137 4.09 -7.39 18.10
N ALA A 138 3.36 -8.48 18.21
CA ALA A 138 2.36 -8.90 17.24
C ALA A 138 1.13 -9.45 17.97
N GLY A 139 -0.06 -9.24 17.44
CA GLY A 139 -1.32 -9.70 18.01
C GLY A 139 -2.24 -10.29 16.94
N TRP A 140 -3.21 -11.08 17.38
CA TRP A 140 -4.17 -11.73 16.47
C TRP A 140 -5.60 -11.56 16.98
N PRO A 141 -6.58 -11.53 16.06
CA PRO A 141 -7.99 -11.39 16.41
C PRO A 141 -8.49 -12.60 17.23
N THR A 142 -9.55 -12.39 18.01
CA THR A 142 -10.11 -13.41 18.92
C THR A 142 -10.52 -14.69 18.23
N ASP A 143 -10.79 -14.68 16.93
CA ASP A 143 -11.12 -15.87 16.13
C ASP A 143 -9.88 -16.65 15.60
N ALA A 144 -8.67 -16.18 15.88
CA ALA A 144 -7.42 -16.84 15.48
C ALA A 144 -7.04 -18.06 16.36
N GLY A 145 -8.00 -18.68 17.03
CA GLY A 145 -7.80 -19.87 17.87
C GLY A 145 -7.06 -19.57 19.17
N PRO A 146 -6.12 -20.43 19.61
CA PRO A 146 -5.53 -20.31 20.94
C PRO A 146 -4.60 -19.10 21.11
N HIS A 147 -4.30 -18.36 20.06
CA HIS A 147 -3.42 -17.19 20.07
C HIS A 147 -4.20 -15.86 19.90
N GLY A 148 -5.51 -15.92 19.66
CA GLY A 148 -6.36 -14.76 19.44
C GLY A 148 -6.87 -14.16 20.75
N TYR A 149 -6.38 -12.95 21.09
CA TYR A 149 -6.76 -12.24 22.31
C TYR A 149 -7.29 -10.83 22.07
N ASN A 150 -7.30 -10.38 20.82
CA ASN A 150 -7.55 -8.97 20.49
C ASN A 150 -8.82 -8.81 19.67
N MET A 151 -9.62 -7.82 20.03
CA MET A 151 -10.90 -7.57 19.36
C MET A 151 -10.81 -6.53 18.24
N PHE A 152 -9.85 -5.59 18.31
CA PHE A 152 -9.76 -4.49 17.36
C PHE A 152 -8.58 -4.59 16.40
N GLY A 153 -8.87 -4.57 15.09
CA GLY A 153 -7.96 -4.15 14.05
C GLY A 153 -8.07 -2.65 13.79
N VAL A 154 -7.10 -2.07 13.08
CA VAL A 154 -7.07 -0.63 12.79
C VAL A 154 -8.29 -0.18 11.97
N GLY A 155 -8.77 -1.01 11.03
CA GLY A 155 -9.95 -0.72 10.23
C GLY A 155 -11.19 -0.49 11.10
N GLU A 156 -11.41 -1.29 12.14
CA GLU A 156 -12.52 -1.09 13.08
C GLU A 156 -12.28 0.10 14.02
N LEU A 157 -11.05 0.35 14.47
CA LEU A 157 -10.74 1.52 15.29
C LEU A 157 -11.05 2.83 14.55
N THR A 158 -10.67 2.95 13.27
CA THR A 158 -10.96 4.15 12.47
C THR A 158 -12.46 4.37 12.31
N LYS A 159 -13.24 3.30 12.10
CA LYS A 159 -14.70 3.38 11.96
C LYS A 159 -15.37 3.82 13.25
N VAL A 160 -14.98 3.26 14.40
CA VAL A 160 -15.52 3.68 15.70
C VAL A 160 -15.19 5.14 16.01
N ALA A 161 -13.97 5.57 15.68
CA ALA A 161 -13.58 6.97 15.87
C ALA A 161 -14.45 7.92 15.02
N LEU A 162 -14.67 7.60 13.74
CA LEU A 162 -15.50 8.40 12.84
C LEU A 162 -16.98 8.38 13.21
N GLU A 163 -17.48 7.27 13.76
CA GLU A 163 -18.83 7.16 14.27
C GLU A 163 -19.08 8.08 15.48
N ARG A 164 -18.09 8.28 16.36
CA ARG A 164 -18.26 8.84 17.69
C ARG A 164 -17.68 10.22 17.92
N CYS A 165 -16.70 10.63 17.11
CA CYS A 165 -15.88 11.79 17.39
C CYS A 165 -16.02 12.88 16.32
N ASP A 166 -15.89 14.14 16.75
CA ASP A 166 -15.83 15.34 15.92
C ASP A 166 -14.43 16.00 15.94
N SER A 167 -13.50 15.44 16.73
CA SER A 167 -12.15 15.98 16.88
C SER A 167 -11.09 14.89 16.88
N ALA A 168 -9.87 15.25 16.46
CA ALA A 168 -8.72 14.35 16.43
C ALA A 168 -8.39 13.83 17.84
N ARG A 169 -8.44 14.68 18.88
CA ARG A 169 -8.19 14.28 20.27
C ARG A 169 -9.20 13.27 20.78
N CYS A 170 -10.49 13.46 20.47
CA CYS A 170 -11.54 12.47 20.79
C CYS A 170 -11.25 11.13 20.08
N ALA A 171 -10.91 11.17 18.80
CA ALA A 171 -10.60 9.99 18.01
C ALA A 171 -9.41 9.21 18.58
N ILE A 172 -8.29 9.89 18.87
CA ILE A 172 -7.08 9.31 19.47
C ILE A 172 -7.43 8.61 20.78
N LYS A 173 -8.14 9.33 21.69
CA LYS A 173 -8.48 8.77 22.97
C LYS A 173 -9.45 7.59 22.85
N THR A 174 -10.46 7.69 22.00
CA THR A 174 -11.44 6.61 21.76
C THR A 174 -10.75 5.35 21.21
N MET A 175 -9.91 5.50 20.18
CA MET A 175 -9.17 4.38 19.60
C MET A 175 -8.18 3.77 20.58
N GLY A 176 -7.41 4.62 21.27
CA GLY A 176 -6.43 4.19 22.26
C GLY A 176 -7.04 3.46 23.45
N ASP A 177 -8.09 4.00 24.05
CA ASP A 177 -8.77 3.38 25.19
C ASP A 177 -9.42 2.03 24.81
N LEU A 178 -10.06 1.96 23.63
CA LEU A 178 -10.63 0.71 23.12
C LEU A 178 -9.57 -0.35 22.83
N ALA A 179 -8.46 0.05 22.22
CA ALA A 179 -7.34 -0.84 21.93
C ALA A 179 -6.72 -1.39 23.22
N VAL A 180 -6.53 -0.55 24.25
CA VAL A 180 -6.02 -0.99 25.55
C VAL A 180 -7.01 -1.92 26.26
N GLN A 181 -8.30 -1.59 26.25
CA GLN A 181 -9.33 -2.34 26.96
C GLN A 181 -9.66 -3.69 26.32
N TYR A 182 -9.75 -3.76 24.99
CA TYR A 182 -10.24 -4.92 24.26
C TYR A 182 -9.18 -5.61 23.40
N GLY A 183 -7.95 -5.12 23.42
CA GLY A 183 -6.83 -5.64 22.66
C GLY A 183 -6.81 -5.16 21.20
N PHE A 184 -5.59 -4.99 20.71
CA PHE A 184 -5.28 -4.55 19.35
C PHE A 184 -4.49 -5.62 18.60
N TYR A 185 -4.85 -5.86 17.36
CA TYR A 185 -4.05 -6.61 16.38
C TYR A 185 -3.91 -5.78 15.11
N SER A 186 -2.75 -5.88 14.45
CA SER A 186 -2.60 -5.34 13.10
C SER A 186 -3.21 -6.30 12.08
N GLU A 187 -3.58 -5.76 10.94
CA GLU A 187 -4.21 -6.53 9.86
C GLU A 187 -3.24 -7.54 9.22
N ASP A 188 -1.94 -7.35 9.37
CA ASP A 188 -0.91 -8.24 8.81
C ASP A 188 0.16 -8.63 9.85
N SER A 189 -0.26 -9.30 10.91
CA SER A 189 0.67 -9.88 11.90
C SER A 189 1.20 -11.27 11.53
N GLY A 190 0.85 -11.79 10.37
CA GLY A 190 1.26 -13.10 9.91
C GLY A 190 0.60 -14.26 10.67
N ASN A 191 1.23 -15.42 10.60
CA ASN A 191 0.75 -16.62 11.32
C ASN A 191 1.23 -16.57 12.79
N PRO A 192 0.39 -16.88 13.80
CA PRO A 192 0.81 -16.92 15.20
C PRO A 192 2.03 -17.81 15.51
N LEU A 193 2.28 -18.82 14.70
CA LEU A 193 3.47 -19.67 14.81
C LEU A 193 4.70 -19.12 14.07
N ASN A 194 4.51 -18.09 13.26
CA ASN A 194 5.56 -17.38 12.53
C ASN A 194 5.15 -15.92 12.36
N PRO A 195 5.26 -15.10 13.43
CA PRO A 195 4.80 -13.72 13.41
C PRO A 195 5.57 -12.84 12.41
N GLU A 196 4.86 -11.90 11.80
CA GLU A 196 5.45 -10.86 10.98
C GLU A 196 5.44 -9.52 11.73
N TYR A 197 6.59 -9.12 12.25
CA TYR A 197 6.76 -7.89 13.03
C TYR A 197 6.83 -6.63 12.17
N VAL A 198 6.96 -6.80 10.86
CA VAL A 198 7.16 -5.70 9.92
C VAL A 198 5.89 -4.95 9.56
N SER A 199 4.74 -5.57 9.81
CA SER A 199 3.40 -5.01 9.57
C SER A 199 2.49 -5.21 10.78
N ALA A 200 3.08 -5.38 11.97
CA ALA A 200 2.37 -5.75 13.20
C ALA A 200 1.84 -4.57 14.01
N ALA A 201 1.89 -3.36 13.46
CA ALA A 201 1.42 -2.15 14.11
C ALA A 201 0.87 -1.16 13.08
N GLU A 202 0.27 -0.07 13.58
CA GLU A 202 -0.37 0.91 12.71
C GLU A 202 -0.03 2.34 13.08
N THR A 203 -0.06 3.20 12.07
CA THR A 203 0.03 4.65 12.19
C THR A 203 -1.16 5.30 11.52
N LEU A 204 -1.74 6.28 12.18
CA LEU A 204 -2.82 7.10 11.63
C LEU A 204 -2.43 8.58 11.65
N GLY A 205 -2.72 9.28 10.55
CA GLY A 205 -2.73 10.74 10.51
C GLY A 205 -4.16 11.22 10.66
N LEU A 206 -4.41 12.15 11.58
CA LEU A 206 -5.75 12.66 11.86
C LEU A 206 -5.80 14.18 11.66
N THR A 207 -6.92 14.68 11.16
CA THR A 207 -7.24 16.10 11.16
C THR A 207 -8.74 16.32 11.39
N ASP A 208 -9.10 17.50 11.90
CA ASP A 208 -10.45 17.79 12.34
C ASP A 208 -10.95 19.20 11.96
N ARG A 209 -12.22 19.45 12.29
CA ARG A 209 -12.89 20.73 12.12
C ARG A 209 -12.31 21.88 12.96
N TYR A 210 -11.47 21.58 13.96
CA TYR A 210 -10.83 22.58 14.82
C TYR A 210 -9.45 23.00 14.30
N GLY A 211 -8.96 22.33 13.25
CA GLY A 211 -7.70 22.63 12.57
C GLY A 211 -6.49 22.03 13.25
N GLU A 212 -6.67 20.97 14.05
CA GLU A 212 -5.56 20.18 14.58
C GLU A 212 -5.14 19.08 13.60
N VAL A 213 -3.85 18.74 13.62
CA VAL A 213 -3.26 17.61 12.90
C VAL A 213 -2.45 16.77 13.86
N TRP A 214 -2.68 15.46 13.85
CA TRP A 214 -2.03 14.51 14.75
C TRP A 214 -1.51 13.29 14.01
N VAL A 215 -0.43 12.72 14.53
CA VAL A 215 0.04 11.37 14.20
C VAL A 215 -0.21 10.48 15.42
N PHE A 216 -0.83 9.33 15.20
CA PHE A 216 -1.14 8.32 16.22
C PHE A 216 -0.51 6.99 15.85
N HIS A 217 0.25 6.40 16.76
CA HIS A 217 0.84 5.06 16.64
C HIS A 217 0.18 4.11 17.60
N VAL A 218 -0.10 2.89 17.16
CA VAL A 218 -0.64 1.83 18.01
C VAL A 218 0.00 0.48 17.68
N LEU A 219 0.29 -0.29 18.73
CA LEU A 219 0.82 -1.65 18.63
C LEU A 219 0.19 -2.53 19.71
N THR A 220 0.29 -3.84 19.52
CA THR A 220 -0.18 -4.82 20.51
C THR A 220 0.61 -4.68 21.82
N GLY A 221 -0.09 -4.73 22.93
CA GLY A 221 0.45 -4.51 24.27
C GLY A 221 0.94 -5.79 24.98
N PRO A 222 0.93 -5.78 26.33
CA PRO A 222 1.41 -6.89 27.14
C PRO A 222 0.75 -8.21 26.81
N GLN A 223 1.52 -9.30 26.84
CA GLN A 223 1.03 -10.67 26.67
C GLN A 223 0.34 -10.95 25.31
N ASN A 224 0.70 -10.18 24.27
CA ASN A 224 0.05 -10.20 22.94
C ASN A 224 -1.45 -9.87 23.00
N ALA A 225 -1.86 -9.17 24.02
CA ALA A 225 -3.20 -8.60 24.24
C ALA A 225 -3.09 -7.11 24.55
N SER A 226 -4.23 -6.41 24.79
CA SER A 226 -4.20 -4.98 25.08
C SER A 226 -3.50 -4.16 23.97
N ALA A 227 -3.04 -2.96 24.29
CA ALA A 227 -2.30 -2.10 23.37
C ALA A 227 -1.32 -1.19 24.09
N VAL A 228 -0.36 -0.66 23.32
CA VAL A 228 0.40 0.55 23.64
C VAL A 228 0.21 1.53 22.50
N TRP A 229 0.02 2.79 22.81
CA TRP A 229 -0.15 3.83 21.81
C TRP A 229 0.50 5.15 22.23
N ALA A 230 0.84 5.95 21.23
CA ALA A 230 1.31 7.32 21.38
C ALA A 230 0.78 8.21 20.27
N ALA A 231 0.58 9.48 20.54
CA ALA A 231 0.20 10.47 19.56
C ALA A 231 0.98 11.78 19.75
N GLN A 232 1.37 12.39 18.61
CA GLN A 232 2.04 13.67 18.59
C GLN A 232 1.33 14.63 17.63
N ARG A 233 1.08 15.85 18.11
CA ARG A 233 0.51 16.94 17.31
C ARG A 233 1.54 17.45 16.31
N VAL A 234 1.12 17.61 15.06
CA VAL A 234 1.89 18.27 14.03
C VAL A 234 1.72 19.77 14.18
N LEU A 235 2.82 20.51 14.18
CA LEU A 235 2.75 21.98 14.29
C LEU A 235 1.94 22.55 13.11
N ASP A 236 1.15 23.56 13.39
CA ASP A 236 0.28 24.21 12.38
C ASP A 236 1.01 24.65 11.11
N THR A 237 2.31 24.92 11.19
CA THR A 237 3.16 25.38 10.09
C THR A 237 3.93 24.27 9.39
N HIS A 238 3.69 22.98 9.73
CA HIS A 238 4.53 21.87 9.33
C HIS A 238 3.78 20.84 8.45
N VAL A 239 4.60 20.01 7.82
CA VAL A 239 4.20 18.80 7.07
C VAL A 239 4.88 17.60 7.71
N VAL A 240 4.14 16.51 7.89
CA VAL A 240 4.63 15.21 8.32
C VAL A 240 4.40 14.17 7.23
N VAL A 241 5.27 13.16 7.17
CA VAL A 241 5.09 11.97 6.32
C VAL A 241 5.41 10.72 7.11
N VAL A 242 4.54 9.73 6.96
CA VAL A 242 4.77 8.38 7.48
C VAL A 242 4.72 7.38 6.31
N ALA A 243 5.73 6.53 6.27
CA ALA A 243 5.95 5.58 5.20
C ALA A 243 6.27 4.19 5.76
N ASN A 244 5.31 3.58 6.46
CA ASN A 244 5.39 2.24 7.07
C ASN A 244 6.37 2.10 8.23
N GLY A 245 6.41 3.09 9.10
CA GLY A 245 7.19 3.00 10.34
C GLY A 245 6.85 4.11 11.30
N PHE A 246 7.14 3.90 12.56
CA PHE A 246 6.94 4.92 13.58
C PHE A 246 7.84 6.14 13.35
N VAL A 247 7.33 7.32 13.67
CA VAL A 247 8.04 8.60 13.52
C VAL A 247 8.06 9.45 14.80
N ILE A 248 7.23 9.11 15.81
CA ILE A 248 7.25 9.75 17.13
C ILE A 248 8.49 9.26 17.86
N ARG A 249 9.29 10.20 18.38
CA ARG A 249 10.54 9.93 19.08
C ARG A 249 10.39 10.26 20.55
N GLU A 250 10.99 11.33 20.99
CA GLU A 250 10.91 11.86 22.35
C GLU A 250 9.52 12.45 22.59
N MET A 251 8.98 12.26 23.79
CA MET A 251 7.66 12.75 24.16
C MET A 251 7.70 13.41 25.53
N ASP A 252 7.17 14.62 25.62
CA ASP A 252 6.89 15.28 26.87
C ASP A 252 5.42 15.03 27.27
N LEU A 253 5.19 14.04 28.12
CA LEU A 253 3.83 13.67 28.56
C LEU A 253 3.22 14.68 29.56
N ASP A 254 4.01 15.63 30.06
CA ASP A 254 3.51 16.76 30.84
C ASP A 254 2.95 17.89 29.93
N ASP A 255 3.15 17.77 28.61
CA ASP A 255 2.56 18.64 27.59
C ASP A 255 1.44 17.94 26.78
N PRO A 256 0.22 17.82 27.33
CA PRO A 256 -0.92 17.18 26.66
C PRO A 256 -1.43 17.98 25.44
N GLU A 257 -0.94 19.20 25.23
CA GLU A 257 -1.25 19.98 24.04
C GLU A 257 -0.58 19.39 22.80
N HIS A 258 0.59 18.76 22.97
CA HIS A 258 1.39 18.21 21.87
C HIS A 258 1.56 16.69 21.93
N PHE A 259 1.41 16.06 23.10
CA PHE A 259 1.63 14.62 23.25
C PHE A 259 0.52 13.94 24.04
N LEU A 260 0.10 12.77 23.57
CA LEU A 260 -0.82 11.87 24.26
C LEU A 260 -0.26 10.45 24.17
N ALA A 261 -0.46 9.63 25.19
CA ALA A 261 -0.06 8.23 25.17
C ALA A 261 -0.92 7.38 26.09
N SER A 262 -0.81 6.06 25.94
CA SER A 262 -1.37 5.09 26.89
C SER A 262 -0.58 5.12 28.21
N ASP A 263 -1.29 4.90 29.32
CA ASP A 263 -0.68 4.91 30.67
C ASP A 263 0.47 3.91 30.81
N ASN A 264 0.46 2.85 30.02
CA ASN A 264 1.47 1.78 30.05
C ASN A 264 2.67 2.02 29.12
N VAL A 265 2.77 3.17 28.45
CA VAL A 265 3.80 3.43 27.42
C VAL A 265 5.24 3.31 27.96
N HIS A 266 5.49 3.71 29.19
CA HIS A 266 6.80 3.59 29.84
C HIS A 266 6.96 2.25 30.57
N SER A 267 5.93 1.85 31.35
CA SER A 267 6.01 0.65 32.18
C SER A 267 6.17 -0.63 31.36
N PHE A 268 5.47 -0.74 30.22
CA PHE A 268 5.61 -1.90 29.35
C PHE A 268 7.00 -1.98 28.70
N ALA A 269 7.57 -0.86 28.29
CA ALA A 269 8.92 -0.79 27.76
C ALA A 269 9.97 -1.28 28.78
N THR A 270 9.81 -0.86 30.04
CA THR A 270 10.68 -1.27 31.15
C THR A 270 10.51 -2.74 31.50
N GLU A 271 9.27 -3.24 31.57
CA GLU A 271 8.95 -4.65 31.82
C GLU A 271 9.60 -5.57 30.78
N MET A 272 9.57 -5.17 29.52
CA MET A 272 10.18 -5.90 28.41
C MET A 272 11.71 -5.74 28.34
N GLY A 273 12.29 -4.86 29.14
CA GLY A 273 13.72 -4.57 29.11
C GLY A 273 14.17 -3.84 27.83
N TRP A 274 13.27 -3.18 27.14
CA TRP A 274 13.56 -2.43 25.92
C TRP A 274 14.00 -1.00 26.19
N TRP A 275 13.75 -0.50 27.39
CA TRP A 275 14.13 0.81 27.84
C TRP A 275 14.44 0.79 29.34
N LYS A 276 15.43 1.60 29.74
CA LYS A 276 15.86 1.79 31.12
C LYS A 276 15.94 3.28 31.42
N PRO A 277 15.07 3.80 32.29
CA PRO A 277 14.97 5.25 32.57
C PRO A 277 16.26 5.88 33.08
N GLU A 278 17.14 5.08 33.73
CA GLU A 278 18.41 5.52 34.29
C GLU A 278 19.57 5.56 33.28
N GLU A 279 19.38 4.94 32.07
CA GLU A 279 20.43 4.83 31.06
C GLU A 279 20.18 5.77 29.87
N ASP A 280 18.91 5.88 29.40
CA ASP A 280 18.57 6.55 28.15
C ASP A 280 17.28 7.37 28.27
N GLU A 281 17.17 8.44 27.48
CA GLU A 281 15.90 9.13 27.22
C GLU A 281 14.93 8.23 26.46
N PHE A 282 13.63 8.39 26.71
CA PHE A 282 12.63 7.56 26.06
C PHE A 282 12.39 8.01 24.61
N ASP A 283 12.62 7.09 23.68
CA ASP A 283 12.33 7.25 22.25
C ASP A 283 11.34 6.18 21.80
N PHE A 284 10.11 6.57 21.54
CA PHE A 284 9.03 5.63 21.19
C PHE A 284 9.40 4.76 19.99
N THR A 285 9.94 5.34 18.92
CA THR A 285 10.31 4.62 17.70
C THR A 285 11.44 3.61 17.95
N ALA A 286 12.45 3.98 18.68
CA ALA A 286 13.58 3.09 19.01
C ALA A 286 13.15 1.97 19.96
N VAL A 287 12.26 2.27 20.90
CA VAL A 287 11.78 1.33 21.92
C VAL A 287 10.81 0.31 21.32
N TYR A 288 9.85 0.75 20.53
CA TYR A 288 8.74 -0.11 20.08
C TYR A 288 8.78 -0.52 18.61
N GLY A 289 9.50 0.22 17.77
CA GLY A 289 9.58 -0.07 16.33
C GLY A 289 10.28 -1.40 16.03
N SER A 290 9.88 -2.06 14.98
CA SER A 290 10.54 -3.27 14.50
C SER A 290 11.98 -2.98 14.05
N LEU A 291 12.95 -3.65 14.68
CA LEU A 291 14.38 -3.52 14.40
C LEU A 291 14.87 -4.52 13.34
N THR A 292 14.00 -5.17 12.59
CA THR A 292 14.43 -6.14 11.57
C THR A 292 15.32 -5.41 10.56
N PRO A 293 16.64 -5.65 10.56
CA PRO A 293 17.57 -4.98 9.65
C PRO A 293 17.38 -5.57 8.26
N ASP A 294 16.50 -4.96 7.49
CA ASP A 294 16.36 -5.24 6.08
C ASP A 294 16.84 -4.00 5.31
N PRO A 295 17.97 -4.08 4.59
CA PRO A 295 18.46 -2.97 3.77
C PRO A 295 17.43 -2.54 2.72
N VAL A 296 16.54 -3.44 2.30
CA VAL A 296 15.43 -3.13 1.42
C VAL A 296 14.42 -2.20 2.11
N ARG A 297 14.20 -2.35 3.42
CA ARG A 297 13.27 -1.50 4.18
C ARG A 297 13.74 -0.07 4.35
N ALA A 298 15.02 0.14 4.55
CA ALA A 298 15.58 1.48 4.62
C ALA A 298 15.33 2.28 3.33
N LEU A 299 15.50 1.63 2.18
CA LEU A 299 15.16 2.19 0.88
C LEU A 299 13.63 2.31 0.68
N TYR A 300 12.88 1.44 1.33
CA TYR A 300 11.44 1.37 1.26
C TYR A 300 10.75 2.50 2.02
N MET A 301 11.15 2.75 3.29
CA MET A 301 10.58 3.77 4.17
C MET A 301 11.25 5.13 3.96
N GLY A 302 12.53 5.20 4.23
CA GLY A 302 13.29 6.43 4.30
C GLY A 302 13.33 7.19 2.98
N ARG A 303 13.39 6.49 1.85
CA ARG A 303 13.40 7.14 0.54
C ARG A 303 12.11 7.90 0.24
N ARG A 304 10.94 7.36 0.63
CA ARG A 304 9.66 8.07 0.49
C ARG A 304 9.57 9.28 1.42
N MET A 305 10.04 9.13 2.67
CA MET A 305 10.09 10.25 3.63
C MET A 305 10.99 11.37 3.11
N TRP A 306 12.22 11.02 2.69
CA TRP A 306 13.13 11.98 2.08
C TRP A 306 12.46 12.73 0.92
N ARG A 307 11.82 11.99 0.01
CA ARG A 307 11.24 12.58 -1.20
C ARG A 307 10.13 13.57 -0.90
N VAL A 308 9.26 13.28 0.05
CA VAL A 308 8.22 14.24 0.45
C VAL A 308 8.88 15.51 1.02
N PHE A 309 9.85 15.36 1.92
CA PHE A 309 10.53 16.51 2.51
C PHE A 309 11.37 17.29 1.48
N ASP A 310 12.03 16.63 0.55
CA ASP A 310 12.77 17.23 -0.56
C ASP A 310 11.86 18.08 -1.47
N LEU A 311 10.62 17.62 -1.72
CA LEU A 311 9.66 18.34 -2.55
C LEU A 311 9.01 19.53 -1.83
N VAL A 312 8.76 19.43 -0.52
CA VAL A 312 8.07 20.50 0.22
C VAL A 312 9.02 21.50 0.87
N ALA A 313 10.22 21.08 1.21
CA ALA A 313 11.25 21.87 1.91
C ALA A 313 12.65 21.63 1.33
N PRO A 314 12.88 21.85 0.02
CA PRO A 314 14.18 21.62 -0.61
C PRO A 314 15.32 22.46 0.00
N SER A 315 15.02 23.56 0.67
CA SER A 315 16.01 24.39 1.37
C SER A 315 16.73 23.63 2.49
N LEU A 316 16.14 22.58 3.06
CA LEU A 316 16.73 21.78 4.11
C LEU A 316 17.85 20.86 3.58
N GLN A 317 17.88 20.56 2.30
CA GLN A 317 18.90 19.70 1.66
C GLN A 317 19.15 18.40 2.43
N LEU A 318 18.09 17.73 2.87
CA LEU A 318 18.17 16.48 3.63
C LEU A 318 18.88 15.39 2.81
N ASP A 319 19.77 14.64 3.45
CA ASP A 319 20.51 13.56 2.79
C ASP A 319 19.57 12.38 2.50
N PRO A 320 19.41 11.98 1.24
CA PRO A 320 18.56 10.87 0.86
C PRO A 320 19.03 9.50 1.40
N ARG A 321 20.25 9.42 1.94
CA ARG A 321 20.82 8.18 2.50
C ARG A 321 20.45 7.95 3.95
N LEU A 322 19.88 8.91 4.65
CA LEU A 322 19.51 8.76 6.07
C LEU A 322 18.55 7.58 6.29
N GLY A 323 17.64 7.34 5.35
CA GLY A 323 16.76 6.18 5.38
C GLY A 323 17.43 4.82 5.13
N HIS A 324 18.74 4.77 4.84
CA HIS A 324 19.49 3.51 4.67
C HIS A 324 19.91 2.88 6.00
N TYR A 325 19.76 3.60 7.09
CA TYR A 325 20.13 3.14 8.43
C TYR A 325 18.85 2.85 9.23
N PRO A 326 18.39 1.58 9.31
CA PRO A 326 17.14 1.23 9.99
C PRO A 326 17.15 1.55 11.48
N GLU A 327 18.34 1.65 12.10
CA GLU A 327 18.53 2.02 13.50
C GLU A 327 18.16 3.48 13.78
N TYR A 328 18.09 4.31 12.72
CA TYR A 328 17.89 5.75 12.85
C TYR A 328 16.90 6.22 11.80
N SER A 329 15.66 6.43 12.16
CA SER A 329 14.84 7.40 11.46
C SER A 329 15.41 8.78 11.77
N THR A 330 16.42 9.18 11.01
CA THR A 330 17.14 10.45 11.25
C THR A 330 16.48 11.63 10.57
N TYR A 331 15.37 11.41 9.85
CA TYR A 331 14.53 12.50 9.37
C TYR A 331 13.74 13.10 10.54
N PRO A 332 13.53 14.43 10.55
CA PRO A 332 12.72 15.06 11.57
C PRO A 332 11.28 14.52 11.54
N PHE A 333 10.58 14.58 12.66
CA PHE A 333 9.15 14.22 12.75
C PHE A 333 8.31 14.97 11.71
N SER A 334 8.54 16.28 11.57
CA SER A 334 7.86 17.14 10.61
C SER A 334 8.76 18.29 10.18
N VAL A 335 8.50 18.88 9.02
CA VAL A 335 9.24 20.02 8.48
C VAL A 335 8.32 21.19 8.14
N LYS A 336 8.84 22.41 8.24
CA LYS A 336 8.17 23.59 7.71
C LYS A 336 8.41 23.64 6.19
N PRO A 337 7.37 23.65 5.35
CA PRO A 337 7.56 23.74 3.91
C PRO A 337 8.07 25.12 3.51
N ASP A 338 8.85 25.20 2.43
CA ASP A 338 9.38 26.46 1.90
C ASP A 338 8.30 27.39 1.34
N ARG A 339 7.15 26.85 0.99
CA ARG A 339 5.95 27.60 0.62
C ARG A 339 4.70 26.90 1.15
N ARG A 340 3.61 27.63 1.26
CA ARG A 340 2.31 27.03 1.57
C ARG A 340 1.85 26.13 0.44
N LEU A 341 1.21 25.03 0.81
CA LEU A 341 0.73 23.98 -0.08
C LEU A 341 -0.78 24.08 -0.31
N ASP A 342 -1.23 23.58 -1.43
CA ASP A 342 -2.65 23.34 -1.70
C ASP A 342 -2.92 21.85 -2.00
N VAL A 343 -4.18 21.50 -2.27
CA VAL A 343 -4.57 20.13 -2.61
C VAL A 343 -3.84 19.63 -3.86
N ALA A 344 -3.59 20.50 -4.84
CA ALA A 344 -2.89 20.12 -6.07
C ALA A 344 -1.43 19.72 -5.77
N ASP A 345 -0.76 20.44 -4.87
CA ASP A 345 0.58 20.10 -4.42
C ASP A 345 0.60 18.70 -3.77
N VAL A 346 -0.32 18.46 -2.82
CA VAL A 346 -0.36 17.18 -2.10
C VAL A 346 -0.72 16.00 -3.03
N THR A 347 -1.64 16.20 -3.97
CA THR A 347 -1.91 15.17 -5.00
C THR A 347 -0.69 14.96 -5.91
N GLY A 348 0.13 16.00 -6.13
CA GLY A 348 1.41 15.90 -6.81
C GLY A 348 2.41 15.01 -6.07
N LEU A 349 2.51 15.14 -4.73
CA LEU A 349 3.34 14.28 -3.89
C LEU A 349 2.93 12.80 -4.01
N LEU A 350 1.62 12.53 -4.02
CA LEU A 350 1.12 11.15 -4.16
C LEU A 350 1.45 10.53 -5.52
N ARG A 351 1.65 11.34 -6.56
CA ARG A 351 1.99 10.88 -7.93
C ARG A 351 3.48 10.66 -8.17
N ASP A 352 4.32 10.87 -7.15
CA ASP A 352 5.77 10.84 -7.31
C ASP A 352 6.34 9.41 -7.34
N TYR A 353 7.28 9.19 -8.27
CA TYR A 353 8.12 8.00 -8.36
C TYR A 353 9.60 8.38 -8.50
N PHE A 354 10.01 9.42 -7.76
CA PHE A 354 11.37 9.98 -7.66
C PHE A 354 11.86 10.68 -8.92
N GLN A 355 10.94 11.22 -9.74
CA GLN A 355 11.29 11.93 -10.97
C GLN A 355 12.33 13.02 -10.70
N ASP A 356 13.19 13.24 -11.71
CA ASP A 356 14.24 14.27 -11.74
C ASP A 356 15.27 14.16 -10.60
N THR A 357 15.39 12.98 -9.98
CA THR A 357 16.42 12.65 -8.99
C THR A 357 17.34 11.54 -9.51
N PRO A 358 18.49 11.29 -8.84
CA PRO A 358 19.31 10.11 -9.14
C PRO A 358 18.59 8.76 -8.92
N TYR A 359 17.45 8.77 -8.25
CA TYR A 359 16.63 7.60 -7.90
C TYR A 359 15.38 7.45 -8.78
N ASP A 360 15.28 8.24 -9.86
CA ASP A 360 14.15 8.22 -10.80
C ASP A 360 13.88 6.80 -11.33
N LEU A 361 12.76 6.23 -10.91
CA LEU A 361 12.39 4.87 -11.29
C LEU A 361 12.04 4.72 -12.78
N SER A 362 11.85 5.82 -13.51
CA SER A 362 11.67 5.80 -14.96
C SER A 362 13.01 5.69 -15.72
N LYS A 363 14.14 5.61 -15.04
CA LYS A 363 15.48 5.57 -15.61
C LYS A 363 16.18 4.24 -15.33
N GLY A 364 17.23 4.01 -16.08
CA GLY A 364 18.12 2.86 -15.92
C GLY A 364 17.55 1.55 -16.47
N LEU A 365 18.32 0.47 -16.26
CA LEU A 365 18.02 -0.84 -16.83
C LEU A 365 16.70 -1.43 -16.32
N ALA A 366 16.42 -1.24 -15.04
CA ALA A 366 15.21 -1.76 -14.40
C ALA A 366 13.92 -1.13 -14.91
N ALA A 367 13.98 0.07 -15.52
CA ALA A 367 12.85 0.72 -16.16
C ALA A 367 12.53 0.16 -17.56
N GLY A 368 13.36 -0.73 -18.06
CA GLY A 368 13.24 -1.27 -19.42
C GLY A 368 13.40 -0.20 -20.50
N PRO A 369 13.14 -0.55 -21.77
CA PRO A 369 13.35 0.36 -22.89
C PRO A 369 12.45 1.61 -22.86
N PHE A 370 11.29 1.53 -22.22
CA PHE A 370 10.25 2.55 -22.27
C PHE A 370 10.05 3.30 -20.97
N GLY A 371 11.02 3.21 -20.05
CA GLY A 371 11.01 4.03 -18.83
C GLY A 371 9.86 3.76 -17.88
N MET A 372 9.46 2.50 -17.71
CA MET A 372 8.40 2.10 -16.81
C MET A 372 8.87 2.20 -15.34
N PRO A 373 8.24 3.02 -14.49
CA PRO A 373 8.67 3.20 -13.10
C PRO A 373 8.21 2.06 -12.18
N MET A 374 7.34 1.18 -12.64
CA MET A 374 6.81 0.08 -11.84
C MET A 374 7.85 -0.99 -11.59
N ARG A 375 7.87 -1.52 -10.37
CA ARG A 375 8.78 -2.57 -9.93
C ARG A 375 7.95 -3.68 -9.30
N TRP A 376 7.73 -4.74 -10.07
CA TRP A 376 7.08 -5.94 -9.52
C TRP A 376 8.05 -6.65 -8.58
N GLY A 377 7.54 -7.00 -7.40
CA GLY A 377 8.25 -7.85 -6.47
C GLY A 377 8.33 -9.28 -6.98
N GLY A 378 9.12 -10.08 -6.32
CA GLY A 378 9.22 -11.51 -6.57
C GLY A 378 10.58 -12.08 -6.22
N ASP A 379 10.60 -13.38 -5.97
CA ASP A 379 11.78 -14.20 -5.76
C ASP A 379 11.77 -15.31 -6.80
N GLU A 380 12.81 -15.39 -7.61
CA GLU A 380 13.01 -16.48 -8.56
C GLU A 380 14.36 -17.14 -8.27
N LYS A 381 14.31 -18.40 -7.82
CA LYS A 381 15.50 -19.23 -7.53
C LYS A 381 16.45 -18.60 -6.50
N GLY A 382 15.90 -17.96 -5.47
CA GLY A 382 16.68 -17.32 -4.42
C GLY A 382 17.27 -15.96 -4.79
N VAL A 383 16.87 -15.38 -5.93
CA VAL A 383 17.20 -14.01 -6.28
C VAL A 383 16.03 -13.11 -5.90
N VAL A 384 16.18 -12.39 -4.80
CA VAL A 384 15.17 -11.47 -4.31
C VAL A 384 15.29 -10.14 -5.06
N GLY A 385 14.19 -9.66 -5.64
CA GLY A 385 14.10 -8.32 -6.23
C GLY A 385 14.01 -7.26 -5.13
N GLY A 386 15.12 -6.58 -4.86
CA GLY A 386 15.17 -5.45 -3.91
C GLY A 386 15.03 -4.12 -4.64
N TRP A 387 13.84 -3.53 -4.60
CA TRP A 387 13.56 -2.26 -5.27
C TRP A 387 13.20 -1.17 -4.28
N GLU A 388 13.63 0.06 -4.57
CA GLU A 388 13.08 1.23 -3.88
C GLU A 388 11.57 1.33 -4.16
N ARG A 389 10.80 1.59 -3.11
CA ARG A 389 9.36 1.77 -3.24
C ARG A 389 9.02 3.23 -3.53
N PRO A 390 8.30 3.54 -4.63
CA PRO A 390 7.80 4.88 -4.87
C PRO A 390 6.62 5.23 -3.96
N ILE A 391 6.25 6.50 -3.91
CA ILE A 391 5.00 6.97 -3.31
C ILE A 391 3.84 6.51 -4.22
N SER A 392 3.95 6.75 -5.53
CA SER A 392 2.98 6.26 -6.50
C SER A 392 3.25 4.80 -6.86
N MET A 393 2.57 3.89 -6.19
CA MET A 393 2.74 2.45 -6.36
C MET A 393 1.79 1.91 -7.45
N TYR A 394 2.22 0.91 -8.22
CA TYR A 394 1.40 0.29 -9.28
C TYR A 394 0.17 -0.45 -8.75
N ARG A 395 0.26 -0.95 -7.53
CA ARG A 395 -0.79 -1.72 -6.85
C ARG A 395 -1.62 -0.91 -5.85
N THR A 396 -1.47 0.41 -5.86
CA THR A 396 -2.36 1.28 -5.08
C THR A 396 -3.80 1.06 -5.54
N VAL A 397 -4.67 0.74 -4.61
CA VAL A 397 -6.10 0.50 -4.86
C VAL A 397 -6.84 1.81 -4.95
N TYR A 398 -6.62 2.68 -3.97
CA TYR A 398 -7.12 4.05 -3.94
C TYR A 398 -6.14 4.98 -3.24
N SER A 399 -6.36 6.25 -3.41
CA SER A 399 -5.66 7.29 -2.69
C SER A 399 -6.57 8.49 -2.47
N PHE A 400 -6.29 9.29 -1.46
CA PHE A 400 -7.06 10.49 -1.22
C PHE A 400 -6.24 11.63 -0.61
N VAL A 401 -6.80 12.83 -0.71
CA VAL A 401 -6.43 13.99 0.09
C VAL A 401 -7.70 14.48 0.78
N LEU A 402 -7.76 14.36 2.10
CA LEU A 402 -8.88 14.81 2.92
C LEU A 402 -8.58 16.22 3.39
N GLN A 403 -9.48 17.14 3.10
CA GLN A 403 -9.35 18.57 3.42
C GLN A 403 -10.38 18.93 4.46
N ALA A 404 -9.94 19.46 5.61
CA ALA A 404 -10.80 20.01 6.65
C ALA A 404 -10.53 21.53 6.80
N ARG A 405 -11.60 22.32 6.84
CA ARG A 405 -11.54 23.78 6.88
C ARG A 405 -12.35 24.33 8.04
N ALA A 406 -11.67 24.57 9.16
CA ALA A 406 -12.25 25.03 10.42
C ALA A 406 -13.09 26.31 10.31
N HIS A 407 -12.81 27.14 9.31
CA HIS A 407 -13.48 28.42 9.08
C HIS A 407 -14.75 28.31 8.22
N LEU A 408 -15.10 27.09 7.75
CA LEU A 408 -16.28 26.86 6.93
C LEU A 408 -17.27 25.91 7.62
N PRO A 409 -18.59 26.03 7.36
CA PRO A 409 -19.55 25.02 7.79
C PRO A 409 -19.18 23.62 7.30
N ASP A 410 -19.44 22.59 8.10
CA ASP A 410 -19.00 21.22 7.83
C ASP A 410 -19.35 20.74 6.43
N ALA A 411 -20.56 20.97 5.97
CA ALA A 411 -21.03 20.51 4.65
C ALA A 411 -20.17 20.97 3.47
N ILE A 412 -19.52 22.13 3.58
CA ILE A 412 -18.62 22.66 2.57
C ILE A 412 -17.16 22.64 3.02
N GLY A 413 -16.90 22.59 4.32
CA GLY A 413 -15.57 22.56 4.93
C GLY A 413 -14.82 21.27 4.65
N GLY A 414 -15.51 20.14 4.82
CA GLY A 414 -14.93 18.82 4.62
C GLY A 414 -15.04 18.33 3.17
N VAL A 415 -13.89 17.98 2.57
CA VAL A 415 -13.81 17.45 1.19
C VAL A 415 -12.89 16.26 1.13
N ALA A 416 -13.37 15.15 0.62
CA ALA A 416 -12.56 14.01 0.24
C ALA A 416 -12.22 14.13 -1.27
N TRP A 417 -10.97 14.46 -1.59
CA TRP A 417 -10.43 14.37 -2.93
C TRP A 417 -9.96 12.93 -3.14
N TYR A 418 -10.76 12.14 -3.84
CA TYR A 418 -10.60 10.69 -3.92
C TYR A 418 -10.18 10.24 -5.31
N GLY A 419 -9.10 9.46 -5.40
CA GLY A 419 -8.54 8.88 -6.61
C GLY A 419 -8.57 7.36 -6.59
N GLN A 420 -8.91 6.76 -7.70
CA GLN A 420 -8.97 5.31 -7.92
C GLN A 420 -7.68 4.80 -8.55
N SER A 421 -7.21 3.59 -8.16
CA SER A 421 -6.01 2.95 -8.71
C SER A 421 -4.72 3.77 -8.45
N SER A 422 -3.64 3.52 -9.17
CA SER A 422 -2.34 4.15 -8.96
C SER A 422 -2.38 5.67 -9.14
N PRO A 423 -1.84 6.46 -8.18
CA PRO A 423 -1.96 7.92 -8.20
C PRO A 423 -1.45 8.61 -9.46
N HIS A 424 -0.36 8.11 -10.07
CA HIS A 424 0.22 8.71 -11.28
C HIS A 424 -0.69 8.60 -12.51
N ALA A 425 -1.71 7.74 -12.46
CA ALA A 425 -2.70 7.53 -13.52
C ALA A 425 -4.13 7.81 -13.02
N SER A 426 -4.31 8.69 -12.01
CA SER A 426 -5.59 8.94 -11.38
C SER A 426 -5.94 10.43 -11.29
N VAL A 427 -7.26 10.73 -11.28
CA VAL A 427 -7.85 12.04 -11.04
C VAL A 427 -8.51 12.04 -9.67
N TYR A 428 -8.26 13.05 -8.86
CA TYR A 428 -8.85 13.22 -7.55
C TYR A 428 -10.18 13.96 -7.66
N VAL A 429 -11.27 13.26 -7.47
CA VAL A 429 -12.64 13.78 -7.57
C VAL A 429 -13.12 14.24 -6.20
N PRO A 430 -13.72 15.46 -6.07
CA PRO A 430 -14.15 15.97 -4.78
C PRO A 430 -15.52 15.42 -4.36
N PHE A 431 -15.56 14.78 -3.19
CA PHE A 431 -16.77 14.36 -2.49
C PHE A 431 -16.96 15.21 -1.23
N SER A 432 -18.16 15.75 -1.02
CA SER A 432 -18.47 16.47 0.22
C SER A 432 -18.63 15.50 1.39
N CYS A 433 -18.05 15.83 2.55
CA CYS A 433 -18.19 15.00 3.76
C CYS A 433 -19.65 14.81 4.18
N ALA A 434 -20.54 15.74 3.83
CA ALA A 434 -21.95 15.71 4.21
C ALA A 434 -22.86 14.93 3.23
N GLN A 435 -22.36 14.47 2.07
CA GLN A 435 -23.18 13.69 1.16
C GLN A 435 -23.51 12.31 1.74
N ARG A 436 -24.67 11.77 1.39
CA ARG A 436 -25.20 10.49 1.92
C ARG A 436 -24.99 9.32 0.99
N GLU A 437 -24.74 9.59 -0.28
CA GLU A 437 -24.62 8.59 -1.34
C GLU A 437 -23.45 8.94 -2.26
N VAL A 438 -22.85 7.94 -2.88
CA VAL A 438 -21.83 8.05 -3.92
C VAL A 438 -22.36 7.43 -5.22
N PRO A 439 -21.80 7.78 -6.40
CA PRO A 439 -22.23 7.17 -7.66
C PRO A 439 -22.01 5.66 -7.66
N SER A 440 -22.90 4.93 -8.32
CA SER A 440 -22.83 3.46 -8.42
C SER A 440 -21.49 2.93 -8.93
N ALA A 441 -20.81 3.66 -9.82
CA ALA A 441 -19.48 3.30 -10.30
C ALA A 441 -18.42 3.20 -9.20
N TYR A 442 -18.58 3.91 -8.09
CA TYR A 442 -17.66 3.91 -6.95
C TYR A 442 -17.98 2.84 -5.91
N VAL A 443 -19.15 2.20 -5.98
CA VAL A 443 -19.57 1.09 -5.12
C VAL A 443 -19.56 -0.26 -5.85
N LEU A 444 -18.90 -0.34 -7.00
CA LEU A 444 -18.78 -1.54 -7.81
C LEU A 444 -17.32 -1.91 -8.04
N GLY A 445 -17.04 -3.20 -8.05
CA GLY A 445 -15.78 -3.75 -8.54
C GLY A 445 -15.18 -4.81 -7.61
N LYS A 446 -14.47 -5.72 -8.27
CA LYS A 446 -13.57 -6.71 -7.67
C LYS A 446 -12.29 -6.70 -8.49
N GLU A 447 -11.14 -6.84 -7.86
CA GLU A 447 -9.87 -6.93 -8.59
C GLU A 447 -9.80 -8.15 -9.52
N SER A 448 -10.43 -9.25 -9.12
CA SER A 448 -10.43 -10.51 -9.85
C SER A 448 -11.41 -10.58 -11.03
N GLU A 449 -12.28 -9.55 -11.21
CA GLU A 449 -13.35 -9.59 -12.20
C GLU A 449 -13.54 -8.22 -12.89
N PHE A 450 -13.20 -8.14 -14.17
CA PHE A 450 -13.36 -6.91 -14.95
C PHE A 450 -14.83 -6.49 -15.02
N THR A 451 -15.11 -5.26 -14.60
CA THR A 451 -16.44 -4.68 -14.61
C THR A 451 -16.40 -3.28 -15.25
N PRO A 452 -16.93 -3.07 -16.46
CA PRO A 452 -16.86 -1.79 -17.16
C PRO A 452 -17.63 -0.67 -16.44
N GLY A 453 -18.58 -1.00 -15.56
CA GLY A 453 -19.30 -0.04 -14.73
C GLY A 453 -18.51 0.48 -13.54
N SER A 454 -17.35 -0.11 -13.20
CA SER A 454 -16.53 0.27 -12.06
C SER A 454 -15.63 1.45 -12.38
N ALA A 455 -15.62 2.45 -11.51
CA ALA A 455 -14.67 3.55 -11.55
C ALA A 455 -13.22 3.04 -11.41
N TRP A 456 -12.97 2.12 -10.48
CA TRP A 456 -11.64 1.55 -10.28
C TRP A 456 -11.11 0.90 -11.57
N TRP A 457 -11.93 0.11 -12.27
CA TRP A 457 -11.51 -0.54 -13.52
C TRP A 457 -11.22 0.46 -14.63
N ALA A 458 -11.92 1.60 -14.67
CA ALA A 458 -11.62 2.66 -15.64
C ALA A 458 -10.18 3.18 -15.45
N PHE A 459 -9.81 3.51 -14.22
CA PHE A 459 -8.48 4.02 -13.89
C PHE A 459 -7.39 2.93 -13.98
N SER A 460 -7.66 1.74 -13.47
CA SER A 460 -6.74 0.60 -13.53
C SER A 460 -6.45 0.18 -14.97
N PHE A 461 -7.45 0.22 -15.88
CA PHE A 461 -7.22 -0.07 -17.30
C PHE A 461 -6.19 0.89 -17.91
N VAL A 462 -6.35 2.20 -17.73
CA VAL A 462 -5.41 3.20 -18.27
C VAL A 462 -4.02 3.04 -17.63
N ASN A 463 -3.95 2.80 -16.32
CA ASN A 463 -2.70 2.53 -15.63
C ASN A 463 -1.96 1.35 -16.26
N ASN A 464 -2.64 0.20 -16.38
CA ASN A 464 -2.05 -1.02 -16.95
C ASN A 464 -1.69 -0.86 -18.44
N TRP A 465 -2.56 -0.20 -19.23
CA TRP A 465 -2.28 0.07 -20.64
C TRP A 465 -1.06 0.97 -20.83
N SER A 466 -0.86 1.94 -19.94
CA SER A 466 0.29 2.85 -20.00
C SER A 466 1.63 2.13 -19.86
N MET A 467 1.66 0.99 -19.17
CA MET A 467 2.87 0.21 -18.95
C MET A 467 3.46 -0.38 -20.24
N ILE A 468 2.64 -0.56 -21.28
CA ILE A 468 3.11 -1.10 -22.57
C ILE A 468 4.16 -0.17 -23.19
N ARG A 469 3.96 1.14 -23.05
CA ARG A 469 4.84 2.17 -23.60
C ARG A 469 4.80 3.44 -22.76
N PHE A 470 5.32 3.35 -21.57
CA PHE A 470 5.20 4.37 -20.55
C PHE A 470 5.78 5.73 -20.99
N ASP A 471 6.91 5.73 -21.69
CA ASP A 471 7.59 6.93 -22.22
C ASP A 471 6.67 7.83 -23.10
N ALA A 472 5.75 7.22 -23.81
CA ALA A 472 4.83 7.91 -24.71
C ALA A 472 3.43 8.08 -24.08
N ILE A 473 2.82 6.98 -23.62
CA ILE A 473 1.44 6.98 -23.11
C ILE A 473 1.28 7.84 -21.87
N SER A 474 2.28 7.83 -20.96
CA SER A 474 2.22 8.64 -19.73
C SER A 474 2.18 10.14 -19.97
N LYS A 475 2.63 10.64 -21.14
CA LYS A 475 2.52 12.05 -21.50
C LYS A 475 1.07 12.44 -21.74
N ASP A 476 0.35 11.61 -22.51
CA ASP A 476 -1.07 11.83 -22.77
C ASP A 476 -1.90 11.66 -21.50
N VAL A 477 -1.56 10.66 -20.66
CA VAL A 477 -2.22 10.44 -19.37
C VAL A 477 -2.05 11.65 -18.46
N ARG A 478 -0.82 12.18 -18.31
CA ARG A 478 -0.57 13.39 -17.49
C ARG A 478 -1.30 14.63 -18.00
N ALA A 479 -1.33 14.84 -19.32
CA ALA A 479 -2.05 15.95 -19.91
C ALA A 479 -3.56 15.84 -19.62
N HIS A 480 -4.13 14.67 -19.81
CA HIS A 480 -5.55 14.42 -19.55
C HIS A 480 -5.91 14.53 -18.07
N ILE A 481 -5.03 14.06 -17.17
CA ILE A 481 -5.17 14.27 -15.72
C ILE A 481 -5.21 15.76 -15.40
N ALA A 482 -4.30 16.56 -15.97
CA ALA A 482 -4.24 17.99 -15.69
C ALA A 482 -5.55 18.70 -16.08
N ASP A 483 -6.11 18.38 -17.25
CA ASP A 483 -7.38 18.94 -17.72
C ASP A 483 -8.55 18.57 -16.80
N LEU A 484 -8.70 17.28 -16.48
CA LEU A 484 -9.79 16.81 -15.63
C LEU A 484 -9.64 17.26 -14.17
N GLN A 485 -8.42 17.31 -13.65
CA GLN A 485 -8.17 17.78 -12.29
C GLN A 485 -8.50 19.27 -12.16
N ASN A 486 -8.12 20.09 -13.13
CA ASN A 486 -8.49 21.50 -13.19
C ASN A 486 -10.01 21.69 -13.28
N TRP A 487 -10.68 20.83 -14.03
CA TRP A 487 -12.14 20.83 -14.07
C TRP A 487 -12.75 20.49 -12.71
N CYS A 488 -12.25 19.46 -12.02
CA CYS A 488 -12.69 19.09 -10.66
C CYS A 488 -12.50 20.26 -9.67
N PHE A 489 -11.37 20.95 -9.70
CA PHE A 489 -11.13 22.13 -8.86
C PHE A 489 -12.10 23.27 -9.17
N THR A 490 -12.38 23.52 -10.46
CA THR A 490 -13.30 24.57 -10.91
C THR A 490 -14.73 24.28 -10.47
N GLU A 491 -15.21 23.05 -10.67
CA GLU A 491 -16.54 22.62 -10.26
C GLU A 491 -16.71 22.70 -8.73
N ARG A 492 -15.68 22.28 -7.96
CA ARG A 492 -15.73 22.38 -6.49
C ARG A 492 -15.83 23.82 -6.02
N LYS A 493 -15.02 24.74 -6.58
CA LYS A 493 -15.11 26.19 -6.29
C LYS A 493 -16.50 26.75 -6.65
N ALA A 494 -17.08 26.33 -7.75
CA ALA A 494 -18.43 26.74 -8.15
C ALA A 494 -19.51 26.25 -7.16
N MET A 495 -19.39 24.99 -6.67
CA MET A 495 -20.29 24.47 -5.63
C MET A 495 -20.21 25.27 -4.34
N GLU A 496 -19.00 25.56 -3.87
CA GLU A 496 -18.75 26.35 -2.65
C GLU A 496 -19.28 27.78 -2.78
N HIS A 497 -19.00 28.42 -3.90
CA HIS A 497 -19.52 29.76 -4.18
C HIS A 497 -21.05 29.80 -4.18
N HIS A 498 -21.71 28.80 -4.79
CA HIS A 498 -23.17 28.71 -4.78
C HIS A 498 -23.72 28.62 -3.36
N VAL A 499 -23.20 27.70 -2.54
CA VAL A 499 -23.66 27.49 -1.15
C VAL A 499 -23.40 28.75 -0.31
N THR A 500 -22.23 29.35 -0.41
CA THR A 500 -21.90 30.56 0.36
C THR A 500 -22.72 31.78 -0.04
N THR A 501 -23.01 31.94 -1.32
CA THR A 501 -23.83 33.05 -1.84
C THR A 501 -25.29 32.94 -1.42
N HIS A 502 -25.79 31.72 -1.23
CA HIS A 502 -27.19 31.46 -0.87
C HIS A 502 -27.35 30.95 0.58
N ALA A 503 -26.34 31.19 1.43
CA ALA A 503 -26.33 30.66 2.80
C ALA A 503 -27.57 31.01 3.64
N ASP A 504 -28.10 32.24 3.46
CA ASP A 504 -29.30 32.70 4.19
C ASP A 504 -30.62 32.12 3.66
N SER A 505 -30.62 31.51 2.47
CA SER A 505 -31.82 31.00 1.80
C SER A 505 -31.90 29.48 1.72
N LEU A 506 -30.78 28.77 1.92
CA LEU A 506 -30.72 27.32 1.84
C LEU A 506 -30.76 26.68 3.23
N THR A 507 -31.60 25.68 3.39
CA THR A 507 -31.58 24.82 4.57
C THR A 507 -30.37 23.87 4.51
N ALA A 508 -29.95 23.34 5.67
CA ALA A 508 -28.87 22.37 5.73
C ALA A 508 -29.13 21.12 4.85
N SER A 509 -30.40 20.73 4.70
CA SER A 509 -30.81 19.62 3.82
C SER A 509 -30.62 19.95 2.34
N GLU A 510 -31.00 21.15 1.91
CA GLU A 510 -30.85 21.62 0.54
C GLU A 510 -29.37 21.76 0.18
N VAL A 511 -28.53 22.28 1.07
CA VAL A 511 -27.08 22.33 0.88
C VAL A 511 -26.51 20.92 0.66
N ARG A 512 -26.89 19.95 1.52
CA ARG A 512 -26.42 18.54 1.36
C ARG A 512 -26.87 17.95 0.03
N MET A 513 -28.14 18.09 -0.34
CA MET A 513 -28.67 17.57 -1.60
C MET A 513 -27.96 18.19 -2.81
N TYR A 514 -27.77 19.50 -2.81
CA TYR A 514 -27.06 20.20 -3.88
C TYR A 514 -25.62 19.70 -4.05
N LEU A 515 -24.87 19.61 -2.94
CA LEU A 515 -23.47 19.16 -2.97
C LEU A 515 -23.39 17.70 -3.43
N GLN A 516 -24.28 16.83 -2.94
CA GLN A 516 -24.34 15.41 -3.34
C GLN A 516 -24.63 15.28 -4.85
N GLU A 517 -25.67 15.94 -5.35
CA GLU A 517 -26.05 15.86 -6.75
C GLU A 517 -24.90 16.35 -7.67
N ARG A 518 -24.28 17.47 -7.31
CA ARG A 518 -23.18 18.05 -8.11
C ARG A 518 -21.92 17.18 -8.06
N SER A 519 -21.51 16.71 -6.88
CA SER A 519 -20.36 15.82 -6.71
C SER A 519 -20.57 14.50 -7.45
N ASN A 520 -21.74 13.86 -7.31
CA ASN A 520 -22.04 12.60 -7.97
C ASN A 520 -22.10 12.75 -9.50
N ARG A 521 -22.67 13.84 -9.99
CA ARG A 521 -22.69 14.15 -11.44
C ARG A 521 -21.28 14.37 -11.99
N LEU A 522 -20.44 15.10 -11.24
CA LEU A 522 -19.04 15.33 -11.62
C LEU A 522 -18.28 14.00 -11.65
N ALA A 523 -18.39 13.20 -10.60
CA ALA A 523 -17.72 11.89 -10.49
C ALA A 523 -18.11 10.94 -11.63
N SER A 524 -19.41 10.83 -11.95
CA SER A 524 -19.87 10.02 -13.10
C SER A 524 -19.29 10.51 -14.42
N LYS A 525 -19.29 11.82 -14.65
CA LYS A 525 -18.72 12.41 -15.88
C LYS A 525 -17.21 12.21 -15.99
N VAL A 526 -16.48 12.21 -14.86
CA VAL A 526 -15.04 11.90 -14.85
C VAL A 526 -14.82 10.45 -15.29
N VAL A 527 -15.60 9.50 -14.78
CA VAL A 527 -15.51 8.08 -15.17
C VAL A 527 -15.83 7.87 -16.66
N ASP A 528 -16.91 8.48 -17.14
CA ASP A 528 -17.29 8.40 -18.56
C ASP A 528 -16.19 8.97 -19.48
N ASN A 529 -15.64 10.13 -19.10
CA ASN A 529 -14.56 10.77 -19.83
C ASN A 529 -13.28 9.93 -19.80
N TRP A 530 -12.98 9.29 -18.67
CA TRP A 530 -11.81 8.42 -18.50
C TRP A 530 -11.91 7.16 -19.36
N TRP A 531 -13.06 6.54 -19.47
CA TRP A 531 -13.30 5.44 -20.41
C TRP A 531 -13.16 5.90 -21.88
N ALA A 532 -13.72 7.05 -22.24
CA ALA A 532 -13.55 7.59 -23.57
C ALA A 532 -12.07 7.85 -23.91
N PHE A 533 -11.30 8.33 -22.92
CA PHE A 533 -9.86 8.52 -23.06
C PHE A 533 -9.12 7.17 -23.19
N ALA A 534 -9.49 6.15 -22.42
CA ALA A 534 -8.93 4.80 -22.54
C ALA A 534 -9.00 4.27 -23.98
N TRP A 535 -10.15 4.40 -24.62
CA TRP A 535 -10.34 3.97 -26.01
C TRP A 535 -9.54 4.82 -27.02
N LYS A 536 -9.34 6.10 -26.76
CA LYS A 536 -8.42 6.93 -27.54
C LYS A 536 -6.98 6.44 -27.43
N LEU A 537 -6.53 6.07 -26.23
CA LEU A 537 -5.20 5.51 -26.03
C LEU A 537 -5.01 4.17 -26.76
N VAL A 538 -6.02 3.28 -26.72
CA VAL A 538 -5.99 2.01 -27.47
C VAL A 538 -5.83 2.26 -28.96
N GLY A 539 -6.58 3.20 -29.55
CA GLY A 539 -6.46 3.54 -30.96
C GLY A 539 -5.15 4.23 -31.33
N LYS A 540 -4.66 5.13 -30.45
CA LYS A 540 -3.44 5.91 -30.71
C LYS A 540 -2.16 5.03 -30.63
N PHE A 541 -2.12 4.08 -29.71
CA PHE A 541 -0.94 3.27 -29.40
C PHE A 541 -1.17 1.78 -29.72
N THR A 542 -1.44 1.48 -30.98
CA THR A 542 -1.70 0.11 -31.44
C THR A 542 -0.51 -0.45 -32.21
N ASP A 543 -0.24 -1.76 -32.06
CA ASP A 543 0.78 -2.52 -32.82
C ASP A 543 2.21 -1.91 -32.80
N GLY A 544 2.53 -1.15 -31.74
CA GLY A 544 3.83 -0.47 -31.60
C GLY A 544 3.96 0.85 -32.38
N TYR A 545 2.90 1.28 -33.05
CA TYR A 545 2.81 2.58 -33.70
C TYR A 545 2.28 3.66 -32.77
N ILE A 546 2.49 4.90 -33.13
CA ILE A 546 1.85 6.07 -32.54
C ILE A 546 1.12 6.82 -33.66
N THR A 547 -0.20 6.81 -33.62
CA THR A 547 -1.03 7.59 -34.55
C THR A 547 -0.87 9.08 -34.26
N THR A 548 -0.46 9.87 -35.25
CA THR A 548 -0.16 11.30 -35.14
C THR A 548 -1.19 12.19 -35.83
N GLY A 549 -2.02 11.63 -36.72
CA GLY A 549 -3.07 12.33 -37.43
C GLY A 549 -4.18 11.40 -37.91
N GLU A 550 -5.16 11.98 -38.64
CA GLU A 550 -6.33 11.26 -39.13
C GLU A 550 -6.12 10.66 -40.54
N ALA A 551 -5.15 11.13 -41.28
CA ALA A 551 -4.88 10.66 -42.63
C ALA A 551 -4.22 9.25 -42.64
N PRO A 552 -4.49 8.42 -43.63
CA PRO A 552 -3.83 7.14 -43.79
C PRO A 552 -2.30 7.31 -43.84
N GLY A 553 -1.58 6.62 -42.94
CA GLY A 553 -0.11 6.69 -42.87
C GLY A 553 0.46 7.78 -41.94
N GLU A 554 -0.38 8.59 -41.30
CA GLU A 554 0.07 9.51 -40.26
C GLU A 554 0.33 8.76 -38.94
N MET A 555 1.38 7.93 -38.98
CA MET A 555 1.81 7.09 -37.87
C MET A 555 3.34 7.15 -37.72
N GLU A 556 3.79 7.23 -36.48
CA GLU A 556 5.21 7.04 -36.12
C GLU A 556 5.46 5.61 -35.68
N MET A 557 6.65 5.09 -36.01
CA MET A 557 7.14 3.81 -35.53
C MET A 557 8.45 4.03 -34.74
N PRO A 558 8.37 4.49 -33.50
CA PRO A 558 9.53 4.94 -32.75
C PRO A 558 10.54 3.83 -32.36
N GLY A 559 10.15 2.57 -32.44
CA GLY A 559 11.04 1.44 -32.12
C GLY A 559 11.60 1.47 -30.68
N TYR A 560 12.70 0.75 -30.48
CA TYR A 560 13.44 0.79 -29.21
C TYR A 560 14.45 1.94 -29.19
N PRO A 561 14.73 2.55 -28.02
CA PRO A 561 15.75 3.59 -27.90
C PRO A 561 17.14 3.06 -28.20
N ALA A 562 17.99 3.92 -28.76
CA ALA A 562 19.35 3.53 -29.19
C ALA A 562 20.21 2.95 -28.05
N TRP A 563 20.07 3.44 -26.82
CA TRP A 563 20.80 2.92 -25.66
C TRP A 563 20.43 1.47 -25.34
N TRP A 564 19.13 1.12 -25.48
CA TRP A 564 18.63 -0.25 -25.26
C TRP A 564 19.12 -1.19 -26.36
N LEU A 565 19.06 -0.76 -27.63
CA LEU A 565 19.59 -1.53 -28.75
C LEU A 565 21.10 -1.79 -28.60
N LYS A 566 21.86 -0.82 -28.10
CA LYS A 566 23.30 -1.01 -27.81
C LYS A 566 23.51 -1.99 -26.66
N LEU A 567 22.71 -1.91 -25.60
CA LEU A 567 22.84 -2.79 -24.45
C LEU A 567 22.48 -4.24 -24.79
N THR A 568 21.41 -4.45 -25.56
CA THR A 568 20.98 -5.77 -26.02
C THR A 568 21.79 -6.31 -27.21
N VAL A 569 22.80 -5.56 -27.66
CA VAL A 569 23.70 -5.90 -28.77
C VAL A 569 23.02 -5.92 -30.15
N PHE A 570 21.75 -5.58 -30.27
CA PHE A 570 21.00 -5.52 -31.53
C PHE A 570 21.60 -4.55 -32.55
N SER A 571 22.37 -3.55 -32.11
CA SER A 571 23.06 -2.61 -33.00
C SER A 571 24.22 -3.23 -33.77
N LYS A 572 24.68 -4.44 -33.40
CA LYS A 572 25.83 -5.11 -34.00
C LYS A 572 25.46 -6.31 -34.87
N CYS A 573 24.22 -6.76 -34.78
CA CYS A 573 23.80 -7.97 -35.46
C CYS A 573 22.33 -7.94 -35.86
N PRO A 574 22.02 -8.21 -37.10
CA PRO A 574 20.69 -8.60 -37.51
C PRO A 574 20.41 -10.03 -37.02
N GLY A 575 19.61 -10.14 -36.01
CA GLY A 575 18.95 -11.38 -35.66
C GLY A 575 19.85 -12.45 -35.06
N ASN A 576 20.08 -13.48 -35.72
CA ASN A 576 20.44 -14.79 -35.19
C ASN A 576 21.92 -15.21 -35.34
N THR A 577 22.81 -14.29 -35.63
CA THR A 577 24.23 -14.63 -35.94
C THR A 577 25.21 -14.22 -34.85
N LEU A 578 24.79 -13.53 -33.78
CA LEU A 578 25.63 -13.22 -32.64
C LEU A 578 25.44 -14.22 -31.51
N GLU A 579 26.45 -14.99 -31.29
CA GLU A 579 26.62 -15.64 -30.00
C GLU A 579 26.96 -14.56 -28.97
N LEU A 580 26.04 -14.28 -28.07
CA LEU A 580 26.30 -13.41 -26.95
C LEU A 580 27.51 -13.90 -26.15
N PRO A 581 28.37 -13.03 -25.60
CA PRO A 581 29.58 -13.45 -24.88
C PRO A 581 29.31 -14.49 -23.77
N HIS A 582 28.17 -14.41 -23.09
CA HIS A 582 27.79 -15.40 -22.08
C HIS A 582 27.40 -16.77 -22.68
N VAL A 583 26.83 -16.81 -23.90
CA VAL A 583 26.53 -18.07 -24.62
C VAL A 583 27.80 -18.74 -25.08
N GLN A 584 28.79 -17.96 -25.55
CA GLN A 584 30.12 -18.48 -25.88
C GLN A 584 30.83 -19.04 -24.64
N ALA A 585 30.71 -18.34 -23.49
CA ALA A 585 31.25 -18.83 -22.22
C ALA A 585 30.58 -20.13 -21.77
N LEU A 586 29.24 -20.24 -21.89
CA LEU A 586 28.50 -21.47 -21.59
C LEU A 586 28.85 -22.62 -22.53
N LYS A 587 29.01 -22.37 -23.82
CA LYS A 587 29.49 -23.39 -24.79
C LYS A 587 30.86 -23.89 -24.40
N LYS A 588 31.80 -22.97 -24.11
CA LYS A 588 33.13 -23.32 -23.66
C LYS A 588 33.16 -24.11 -22.35
N GLN A 589 32.29 -23.75 -21.40
CA GLN A 589 32.11 -24.53 -20.15
C GLN A 589 31.56 -25.94 -20.43
N ARG A 590 30.63 -26.06 -21.37
CA ARG A 590 30.07 -27.35 -21.75
C ARG A 590 31.10 -28.23 -22.44
N GLU A 591 31.85 -27.69 -23.37
CA GLU A 591 32.97 -28.39 -24.03
C GLU A 591 34.02 -28.87 -23.03
N LEU A 592 34.37 -28.04 -22.04
CA LEU A 592 35.28 -28.41 -20.95
C LEU A 592 34.71 -29.51 -20.04
N PHE A 593 33.40 -29.51 -19.82
CA PHE A 593 32.72 -30.54 -19.03
C PHE A 593 32.66 -31.86 -19.79
N ASP A 594 32.29 -31.81 -21.08
CA ASP A 594 32.20 -32.98 -21.95
C ASP A 594 33.63 -33.62 -22.14
N SER A 595 34.68 -32.80 -22.34
CA SER A 595 36.05 -33.29 -22.42
C SER A 595 36.58 -33.93 -21.13
N ARG A 596 36.10 -33.48 -19.96
CA ARG A 596 36.43 -34.10 -18.66
C ARG A 596 35.71 -35.42 -18.46
N GLN A 597 34.48 -35.55 -18.97
CA GLN A 597 33.75 -36.84 -18.93
C GLN A 597 34.42 -37.87 -19.85
N ASP A 598 34.83 -37.49 -21.07
CA ASP A 598 35.54 -38.36 -22.00
C ASP A 598 36.89 -38.80 -21.44
N ALA A 599 37.60 -37.90 -20.78
CA ALA A 599 38.87 -38.23 -20.11
C ALA A 599 38.68 -39.19 -18.92
N SER A 600 37.56 -39.07 -18.19
CA SER A 600 37.24 -39.96 -17.08
C SER A 600 36.81 -41.36 -17.56
N VAL A 601 36.13 -41.44 -18.71
CA VAL A 601 35.74 -42.72 -19.32
C VAL A 601 36.96 -43.44 -19.89
N SER A 602 37.94 -42.73 -20.48
CA SER A 602 39.17 -43.33 -21.00
C SER A 602 40.10 -43.87 -19.89
N VAL A 603 40.06 -43.30 -18.70
CA VAL A 603 40.81 -43.79 -17.53
C VAL A 603 40.22 -45.09 -16.96
N VAL A 604 38.92 -45.31 -17.12
CA VAL A 604 38.23 -46.52 -16.62
C VAL A 604 38.42 -47.72 -17.53
N LEU A 605 38.84 -47.54 -18.79
CA LEU A 605 39.04 -48.61 -19.77
C LEU A 605 40.49 -49.15 -19.85
N GLN A 606 41.44 -48.61 -19.09
CA GLN A 606 42.77 -49.22 -18.93
C GLN A 606 42.73 -50.26 -17.80
N GLN A 607 42.77 -51.53 -18.14
CA GLN A 607 42.85 -52.62 -17.17
C GLN A 607 44.17 -52.48 -16.36
N PRO A 608 44.12 -52.59 -15.02
CA PRO A 608 45.34 -52.65 -14.22
C PRO A 608 46.00 -54.02 -14.36
N ALA A 609 47.27 -54.03 -14.52
CA ALA A 609 48.12 -55.19 -14.33
C ALA A 609 48.05 -55.63 -12.88
N GLU A 610 48.19 -56.96 -12.66
CA GLU A 610 48.08 -57.64 -11.38
C GLU A 610 48.83 -56.94 -10.22
N ALA A 611 48.14 -56.72 -9.09
CA ALA A 611 48.73 -56.23 -7.87
C ALA A 611 48.48 -57.21 -6.71
N PRO A 612 49.37 -57.33 -5.74
CA PRO A 612 49.33 -58.33 -4.71
C PRO A 612 48.31 -58.05 -3.63
N SER A 613 47.78 -59.11 -3.05
CA SER A 613 46.76 -59.15 -1.98
C SER A 613 47.10 -58.29 -0.76
N SER A 614 46.29 -57.33 -0.45
CA SER A 614 46.18 -56.74 0.88
C SER A 614 44.71 -56.61 1.30
N THR A 615 44.42 -57.06 2.47
CA THR A 615 43.11 -57.07 3.11
C THR A 615 42.52 -55.66 3.28
N VAL A 616 41.43 -55.38 2.59
CA VAL A 616 40.68 -54.13 2.74
C VAL A 616 39.68 -54.26 3.92
N SER A 617 39.72 -53.32 4.84
CA SER A 617 38.83 -53.25 6.00
C SER A 617 37.38 -53.05 5.58
N ILE A 618 36.45 -53.70 6.26
CA ILE A 618 34.97 -53.63 6.05
C ILE A 618 34.43 -52.20 6.07
N THR A 619 35.12 -51.27 6.71
CA THR A 619 34.75 -49.87 6.81
C THR A 619 34.89 -49.10 5.48
N GLN A 620 35.81 -49.50 4.62
CA GLN A 620 36.02 -48.84 3.31
C GLN A 620 34.97 -49.26 2.26
N ILE A 621 34.43 -50.48 2.40
CA ILE A 621 33.36 -50.99 1.53
C ILE A 621 32.05 -50.28 1.83
N ALA A 622 31.77 -49.96 3.11
CA ALA A 622 30.56 -49.24 3.52
C ALA A 622 30.52 -47.80 3.01
N ILE A 623 31.67 -47.10 2.95
CA ILE A 623 31.75 -45.72 2.44
C ILE A 623 31.55 -45.68 0.91
N GLY A 624 32.10 -46.62 0.17
CA GLY A 624 31.90 -46.73 -1.28
C GLY A 624 30.43 -47.03 -1.67
N ALA A 625 29.74 -47.88 -0.89
CA ALA A 625 28.34 -48.21 -1.13
C ALA A 625 27.38 -47.03 -0.84
N VAL A 626 27.69 -46.21 0.18
CA VAL A 626 26.87 -45.01 0.52
C VAL A 626 27.02 -43.93 -0.54
N ILE A 627 28.21 -43.71 -1.07
CA ILE A 627 28.43 -42.73 -2.14
C ILE A 627 27.76 -43.16 -3.46
N GLY A 628 27.83 -44.46 -3.80
CA GLY A 628 27.15 -45.03 -4.97
C GLY A 628 25.64 -44.90 -4.93
N THR A 629 25.03 -45.11 -3.76
CA THR A 629 23.57 -44.98 -3.57
C THR A 629 23.09 -43.55 -3.66
N PHE A 630 23.85 -42.55 -3.19
CA PHE A 630 23.50 -41.16 -3.31
C PHE A 630 23.59 -40.63 -4.77
N VAL A 631 24.57 -41.04 -5.53
CA VAL A 631 24.70 -40.67 -6.94
C VAL A 631 23.63 -41.32 -7.80
N GLY A 632 23.25 -42.57 -7.52
CA GLY A 632 22.15 -43.27 -8.19
C GLY A 632 20.77 -42.69 -7.91
N ALA A 633 20.50 -42.22 -6.69
CA ALA A 633 19.25 -41.60 -6.31
C ALA A 633 19.09 -40.19 -6.97
N PHE A 634 20.17 -39.45 -7.12
CA PHE A 634 20.14 -38.14 -7.81
C PHE A 634 19.91 -38.27 -9.33
N ALA A 635 20.50 -39.27 -9.97
CA ALA A 635 20.31 -39.53 -11.40
C ALA A 635 18.88 -40.01 -11.72
N THR A 636 18.30 -40.84 -10.88
CA THR A 636 16.90 -41.31 -11.03
C THR A 636 15.89 -40.20 -10.78
N TRP A 637 16.16 -39.33 -9.81
CA TRP A 637 15.32 -38.15 -9.58
C TRP A 637 15.31 -37.18 -10.77
N PHE A 638 16.49 -36.91 -11.38
CA PHE A 638 16.61 -36.04 -12.55
C PHE A 638 15.93 -36.59 -13.81
N VAL A 639 15.92 -37.91 -13.98
CA VAL A 639 15.24 -38.59 -15.11
C VAL A 639 13.73 -38.60 -14.91
N ALA A 640 13.25 -38.76 -13.68
CA ALA A 640 11.83 -38.72 -13.37
C ALA A 640 11.22 -37.32 -13.56
N VAL A 641 11.93 -36.26 -13.16
CA VAL A 641 11.48 -34.86 -13.35
C VAL A 641 11.47 -34.47 -14.84
N ARG A 642 12.37 -35.01 -15.66
CA ARG A 642 12.42 -34.72 -17.10
C ARG A 642 11.34 -35.43 -17.90
N LYS A 643 10.86 -36.62 -17.46
CA LYS A 643 9.76 -37.34 -18.11
C LYS A 643 8.37 -36.81 -17.78
N GLY A 644 8.20 -36.07 -16.69
CA GLY A 644 6.92 -35.46 -16.30
C GLY A 644 6.53 -34.19 -17.07
N ARG A 645 7.42 -33.64 -17.91
CA ARG A 645 7.16 -32.38 -18.63
C ARG A 645 6.72 -32.52 -20.10
N SER A 646 6.42 -33.74 -20.56
CA SER A 646 6.04 -33.97 -21.96
C SER A 646 4.57 -34.39 -22.10
N ALA A 647 3.64 -33.58 -21.59
CA ALA A 647 2.23 -33.72 -21.92
C ALA A 647 1.47 -32.40 -21.75
N TYR A 648 1.79 -31.40 -22.55
CA TYR A 648 0.87 -30.30 -22.78
C TYR A 648 0.55 -30.23 -24.27
N ARG A 649 -0.65 -30.69 -24.65
CA ARG A 649 -1.26 -30.40 -25.96
C ARG A 649 -2.16 -29.19 -25.78
N PRO A 650 -2.08 -28.18 -26.64
CA PRO A 650 -3.04 -27.09 -26.66
C PRO A 650 -4.36 -27.62 -27.24
N ILE A 651 -5.45 -27.31 -26.58
CA ILE A 651 -6.80 -27.40 -27.12
C ILE A 651 -7.09 -26.04 -27.76
N GLY A 652 -7.58 -26.08 -28.99
CA GLY A 652 -7.92 -24.98 -29.86
C GLY A 652 -9.11 -24.13 -29.41
#